data_e1c4c1d73a04e10885c40df680728535
#
_entry.id   e1c4c1d73a04e10885c40df680728535
#
_cell.length_a   1.000
_cell.length_b   1.000
_cell.length_c   1.000
_cell.angle_alpha   90.00
_cell.angle_beta   90.00
_cell.angle_gamma   90.00
#
_symmetry.space_group_name_H-M   'P 1'
#
loop_
_entity.id
_entity.type
_entity.pdbx_description
1 polymer ?
#
loop_
_entity_poly.entity_id
_entity_poly.type
_entity_poly.pdbx_seq_one_letter_code
_entity_poly.pdbx_strand_id
1 'polypeptide(L)'
;MALTESDTRAQFIDPALAKSGWEGHLVRREFQITAGRIIGAGKRAEPSIADYLLEYKGKRLAVIEAKKRDLPHSEGVSQAIRDGNKLRLPFAFATNGQKIRQINLVSGKEEDIDSFPTPDELWALINEPKNELIDEFRAVDFESRGGTQPVRYYQQKAVENVLEGIAKGDKRLLLTLATGTGKTKIAFHIAWKLFQTRWNLQGDKKRRPRILFLADRNILANQAFNEFSPFPEDALVRIKPDEVRKKGKVPTNGNIFFTIFQTFETESTGAPNFGEYPKDFFDLIIVDECHRGGATEDGNWRAILDYFSPAVQLGLTATPKRRDNVDTYAYFGEPRYIYSLKEGIGDGYLTPFRVRKYQTTIDDYTYTADDTVVEGDVEVGKLYTGGDFNRVIVIREREVYRIELLMAQINPNEKAIIFCATQAHALMIRDIINEKKTNTNSTYCVRVTADEGSIGDQYLLDFQDNEKTIPTILTTSQKLSTGVDARNIRNIVLMRPINSIIEFKQIIGRGTRLYDGKDFFTIHDFVNASHNFHDPEWDGDPVDPDPKPEPGGKIIDGPDSGPIDPPTVKREKVVIKLADGKNREFQHMTSKMFYSVDGKPMSLTEFIQSLFNTLEMPELFKNEDELRAIWAVPSTRRELLKQLEAAGFAADELESIQELIDAENSDLFDVLEFVKYALKPVTRSKRATVSRSIMESGIESKQLEFIDFLVTQYIESGVGELEESKLETLLEIKYSDVFNAVQILGQGDVAKVRKLFLDFQKNLYLPHKEYQRVS
;
A
#
# COMPACT_ATOMS: atom_id res chain seq x y z
N MET A 1 -24.29 35.74 -27.01
CA MET A 1 -23.50 35.24 -25.89
C MET A 1 -22.97 33.89 -26.27
N ALA A 2 -21.71 33.58 -26.00
CA ALA A 2 -21.19 32.26 -26.18
C ALA A 2 -21.95 31.29 -25.23
N LEU A 3 -22.38 30.11 -25.72
CA LEU A 3 -23.08 29.13 -24.92
C LEU A 3 -22.14 28.57 -23.85
N THR A 4 -22.65 28.40 -22.63
CA THR A 4 -21.91 27.69 -21.58
C THR A 4 -21.92 26.18 -21.88
N GLU A 5 -21.11 25.42 -21.19
CA GLU A 5 -21.13 23.96 -21.30
C GLU A 5 -22.47 23.39 -20.84
N SER A 6 -23.05 23.95 -19.78
CA SER A 6 -24.39 23.59 -19.31
C SER A 6 -25.48 23.88 -20.38
N ASP A 7 -25.38 25.01 -21.08
CA ASP A 7 -26.29 25.31 -22.20
C ASP A 7 -26.10 24.31 -23.34
N THR A 8 -24.86 23.95 -23.65
CA THR A 8 -24.55 22.95 -24.69
C THR A 8 -25.13 21.60 -24.34
N ARG A 9 -25.03 21.19 -23.09
CA ARG A 9 -25.64 19.92 -22.59
C ARG A 9 -27.16 19.96 -22.76
N ALA A 10 -27.81 20.98 -22.22
CA ALA A 10 -29.26 21.07 -22.20
C ALA A 10 -29.88 21.22 -23.60
N GLN A 11 -29.25 21.99 -24.49
CA GLN A 11 -29.84 22.32 -25.80
C GLN A 11 -29.50 21.31 -26.90
N PHE A 12 -28.37 20.60 -26.80
CA PHE A 12 -27.88 19.74 -27.89
C PHE A 12 -27.61 18.30 -27.48
N ILE A 13 -26.94 18.08 -26.34
CA ILE A 13 -26.52 16.74 -25.95
C ILE A 13 -27.69 15.95 -25.37
N ASP A 14 -28.46 16.53 -24.46
CA ASP A 14 -29.66 15.89 -23.90
C ASP A 14 -30.68 15.47 -24.96
N PRO A 15 -31.06 16.34 -25.91
CA PRO A 15 -31.95 15.96 -26.97
C PRO A 15 -31.37 14.87 -27.91
N ALA A 16 -30.04 14.90 -28.15
CA ALA A 16 -29.40 13.89 -28.98
C ALA A 16 -29.41 12.49 -28.29
N LEU A 17 -29.17 12.46 -26.97
CA LEU A 17 -29.27 11.24 -26.17
C LEU A 17 -30.70 10.70 -26.15
N ALA A 18 -31.70 11.56 -25.89
CA ALA A 18 -33.12 11.18 -25.91
C ALA A 18 -33.54 10.64 -27.27
N LYS A 19 -33.09 11.27 -28.38
CA LYS A 19 -33.35 10.78 -29.75
C LYS A 19 -32.78 9.39 -29.99
N SER A 20 -31.68 9.02 -29.34
CA SER A 20 -31.08 7.70 -29.43
C SER A 20 -31.63 6.72 -28.37
N GLY A 21 -32.65 7.09 -27.61
CA GLY A 21 -33.33 6.23 -26.64
C GLY A 21 -32.66 6.19 -25.24
N TRP A 22 -31.72 7.11 -25.00
CA TRP A 22 -31.09 7.28 -23.67
C TRP A 22 -31.92 8.24 -22.84
N GLU A 23 -32.83 7.74 -22.03
CA GLU A 23 -33.73 8.53 -21.21
C GLU A 23 -33.87 8.00 -19.78
N GLY A 24 -34.32 8.86 -18.87
CA GLY A 24 -34.70 8.49 -17.51
C GLY A 24 -33.53 7.86 -16.74
N HIS A 25 -33.75 6.67 -16.20
CA HIS A 25 -32.76 5.94 -15.39
C HIS A 25 -31.57 5.38 -16.18
N LEU A 26 -31.63 5.41 -17.51
CA LEU A 26 -30.51 4.96 -18.36
C LEU A 26 -29.36 5.97 -18.41
N VAL A 27 -29.61 7.21 -17.99
CA VAL A 27 -28.62 8.31 -18.01
C VAL A 27 -28.49 8.92 -16.63
N ARG A 28 -27.28 8.88 -16.08
CA ARG A 28 -26.96 9.63 -14.86
C ARG A 28 -26.11 10.82 -15.23
N ARG A 29 -26.58 12.02 -14.87
CA ARG A 29 -25.84 13.27 -15.07
C ARG A 29 -24.99 13.59 -13.88
N GLU A 30 -23.85 14.26 -14.12
CA GLU A 30 -22.91 14.71 -13.10
C GLU A 30 -22.55 13.58 -12.12
N PHE A 31 -22.20 12.42 -12.71
CA PHE A 31 -21.89 11.24 -11.92
C PHE A 31 -20.53 11.40 -11.24
N GLN A 32 -20.55 11.56 -9.91
CA GLN A 32 -19.33 11.63 -9.13
C GLN A 32 -18.61 10.27 -9.10
N ILE A 33 -17.45 10.20 -9.75
CA ILE A 33 -16.58 9.01 -9.77
C ILE A 33 -15.78 8.94 -8.49
N THR A 34 -15.13 10.06 -8.11
CA THR A 34 -14.28 10.12 -6.91
C THR A 34 -14.62 11.31 -6.04
N ALA A 35 -14.27 11.21 -4.76
CA ALA A 35 -14.43 12.31 -3.82
C ALA A 35 -13.27 13.33 -3.87
N GLY A 36 -12.26 13.08 -4.70
CA GLY A 36 -11.00 13.81 -4.71
C GLY A 36 -10.08 13.46 -3.53
N ARG A 37 -8.77 13.37 -3.81
CA ARG A 37 -7.74 13.08 -2.79
C ARG A 37 -7.78 14.14 -1.68
N ILE A 38 -7.59 13.75 -0.44
CA ILE A 38 -7.40 14.67 0.69
C ILE A 38 -6.00 15.29 0.56
N ILE A 39 -5.92 16.63 0.49
CA ILE A 39 -4.67 17.39 0.34
C ILE A 39 -4.24 18.14 1.62
N GLY A 40 -5.05 18.07 2.68
CA GLY A 40 -4.77 18.66 3.99
C GLY A 40 -5.61 19.91 4.29
N ALA A 41 -5.61 20.35 5.55
CA ALA A 41 -6.38 21.48 6.06
C ALA A 41 -7.89 21.41 5.73
N GLY A 42 -8.47 20.19 5.77
CA GLY A 42 -9.87 19.95 5.43
C GLY A 42 -10.19 20.07 3.94
N LYS A 43 -9.19 20.29 3.06
CA LYS A 43 -9.37 20.44 1.62
C LYS A 43 -9.17 19.13 0.87
N ARG A 44 -9.88 19.01 -0.24
CA ARG A 44 -9.73 17.91 -1.19
C ARG A 44 -9.31 18.46 -2.55
N ALA A 45 -8.61 17.64 -3.32
CA ALA A 45 -8.44 17.87 -4.76
C ALA A 45 -9.82 17.83 -5.43
N GLU A 46 -9.91 18.37 -6.63
CA GLU A 46 -11.16 18.34 -7.39
C GLU A 46 -11.67 16.90 -7.55
N PRO A 47 -12.96 16.65 -7.27
CA PRO A 47 -13.56 15.36 -7.53
C PRO A 47 -13.55 15.06 -9.04
N SER A 48 -13.42 13.79 -9.41
CA SER A 48 -13.69 13.39 -10.80
C SER A 48 -15.19 13.18 -10.95
N ILE A 49 -15.78 13.92 -11.88
CA ILE A 49 -17.22 13.87 -12.19
C ILE A 49 -17.33 13.64 -13.70
N ALA A 50 -18.06 12.60 -14.10
CA ALA A 50 -18.44 12.42 -15.50
C ALA A 50 -19.71 13.22 -15.78
N ASP A 51 -19.74 13.97 -16.87
CA ASP A 51 -20.95 14.73 -17.25
C ASP A 51 -22.16 13.84 -17.42
N TYR A 52 -21.95 12.68 -18.06
CA TYR A 52 -22.97 11.63 -18.15
C TYR A 52 -22.36 10.25 -17.98
N LEU A 53 -23.12 9.37 -17.34
CA LEU A 53 -22.88 7.93 -17.29
C LEU A 53 -24.07 7.22 -17.90
N LEU A 54 -23.82 6.37 -18.90
CA LEU A 54 -24.82 5.56 -19.59
C LEU A 54 -24.90 4.17 -18.95
N GLU A 55 -26.10 3.81 -18.50
CA GLU A 55 -26.38 2.50 -17.89
C GLU A 55 -27.50 1.79 -18.67
N TYR A 56 -27.30 0.50 -18.96
CA TYR A 56 -28.32 -0.32 -19.62
C TYR A 56 -28.28 -1.75 -19.10
N LYS A 57 -29.45 -2.33 -18.88
CA LYS A 57 -29.59 -3.68 -18.30
C LYS A 57 -28.77 -3.86 -17.00
N GLY A 58 -28.75 -2.83 -16.14
CA GLY A 58 -28.02 -2.83 -14.87
C GLY A 58 -26.50 -2.80 -14.99
N LYS A 59 -25.95 -2.52 -16.19
CA LYS A 59 -24.52 -2.38 -16.45
C LYS A 59 -24.19 -0.96 -16.91
N ARG A 60 -23.09 -0.44 -16.43
CA ARG A 60 -22.50 0.82 -16.93
C ARG A 60 -21.77 0.54 -18.23
N LEU A 61 -22.11 1.25 -19.29
CA LEU A 61 -21.60 1.00 -20.62
C LEU A 61 -20.61 2.06 -21.10
N ALA A 62 -20.89 3.33 -20.79
CA ALA A 62 -20.05 4.44 -21.25
C ALA A 62 -20.13 5.65 -20.35
N VAL A 63 -19.11 6.51 -20.40
CA VAL A 63 -19.14 7.89 -19.96
C VAL A 63 -19.20 8.82 -21.17
N ILE A 64 -19.78 10.01 -20.98
CA ILE A 64 -19.74 11.08 -21.96
C ILE A 64 -19.14 12.31 -21.28
N GLU A 65 -18.15 12.91 -21.92
CA GLU A 65 -17.57 14.18 -21.58
C GLU A 65 -18.08 15.24 -22.54
N ALA A 66 -18.70 16.27 -21.99
CA ALA A 66 -19.22 17.40 -22.72
C ALA A 66 -18.22 18.55 -22.76
N LYS A 67 -18.20 19.29 -23.85
CA LYS A 67 -17.45 20.53 -24.00
C LYS A 67 -18.36 21.63 -24.56
N LYS A 68 -17.98 22.88 -24.37
CA LYS A 68 -18.67 24.02 -24.95
C LYS A 68 -18.76 23.86 -26.47
N ARG A 69 -19.86 24.35 -27.05
CA ARG A 69 -20.16 24.20 -28.48
C ARG A 69 -19.10 24.76 -29.43
N ASP A 70 -18.41 25.81 -29.01
CA ASP A 70 -17.36 26.50 -29.76
C ASP A 70 -15.96 25.88 -29.60
N LEU A 71 -15.81 24.95 -28.71
CA LEU A 71 -14.56 24.17 -28.51
C LEU A 71 -14.53 22.91 -29.37
N PRO A 72 -13.34 22.46 -29.79
CA PRO A 72 -13.20 21.15 -30.43
C PRO A 72 -13.71 20.00 -29.53
N HIS A 73 -14.51 19.09 -30.09
CA HIS A 73 -14.97 17.91 -29.34
C HIS A 73 -13.82 17.02 -28.86
N SER A 74 -12.64 17.11 -29.51
CA SER A 74 -11.43 16.37 -29.13
C SER A 74 -10.83 16.82 -27.80
N GLU A 75 -11.13 18.03 -27.30
CA GLU A 75 -10.63 18.47 -25.97
C GLU A 75 -11.13 17.60 -24.82
N GLY A 76 -12.32 17.00 -24.94
CA GLY A 76 -12.89 16.08 -23.95
C GLY A 76 -12.32 14.66 -23.98
N VAL A 77 -11.62 14.26 -25.04
CA VAL A 77 -11.21 12.86 -25.28
C VAL A 77 -10.33 12.34 -24.14
N SER A 78 -9.30 13.05 -23.76
CA SER A 78 -8.39 12.59 -22.69
C SER A 78 -9.11 12.44 -21.33
N GLN A 79 -10.10 13.28 -21.05
CA GLN A 79 -10.90 13.20 -19.83
C GLN A 79 -11.87 12.03 -19.90
N ALA A 80 -12.58 11.87 -21.03
CA ALA A 80 -13.47 10.73 -21.25
C ALA A 80 -12.74 9.40 -21.13
N ILE A 81 -11.53 9.27 -21.70
CA ILE A 81 -10.69 8.07 -21.60
C ILE A 81 -10.31 7.81 -20.14
N ARG A 82 -9.81 8.84 -19.43
CA ARG A 82 -9.42 8.71 -18.02
C ARG A 82 -10.57 8.23 -17.15
N ASP A 83 -11.73 8.85 -17.29
CA ASP A 83 -12.92 8.57 -16.47
C ASP A 83 -13.54 7.22 -16.85
N GLY A 84 -13.56 6.88 -18.13
CA GLY A 84 -13.99 5.59 -18.62
C GLY A 84 -13.08 4.44 -18.15
N ASN A 85 -11.76 4.62 -18.21
CA ASN A 85 -10.80 3.63 -17.70
C ASN A 85 -10.93 3.46 -16.19
N LYS A 86 -11.11 4.56 -15.44
CA LYS A 86 -11.31 4.50 -13.99
C LYS A 86 -12.55 3.70 -13.61
N LEU A 87 -13.62 3.89 -14.35
CA LEU A 87 -14.85 3.10 -14.21
C LEU A 87 -14.76 1.73 -14.89
N ARG A 88 -13.66 1.43 -15.60
CA ARG A 88 -13.46 0.19 -16.39
C ARG A 88 -14.61 -0.07 -17.34
N LEU A 89 -14.99 0.97 -18.08
CA LEU A 89 -16.08 0.91 -19.06
C LEU A 89 -15.55 0.45 -20.41
N PRO A 90 -16.38 -0.16 -21.25
CA PRO A 90 -15.98 -0.52 -22.61
C PRO A 90 -15.93 0.66 -23.57
N PHE A 91 -16.71 1.73 -23.32
CA PHE A 91 -16.79 2.90 -24.19
C PHE A 91 -16.69 4.21 -23.43
N ALA A 92 -16.19 5.23 -24.13
CA ALA A 92 -16.28 6.62 -23.73
C ALA A 92 -16.66 7.48 -24.94
N PHE A 93 -17.30 8.63 -24.69
CA PHE A 93 -17.66 9.60 -25.72
C PHE A 93 -17.18 10.98 -25.29
N ALA A 94 -16.72 11.77 -26.28
CA ALA A 94 -16.46 13.18 -26.11
C ALA A 94 -17.30 13.95 -27.13
N THR A 95 -17.98 15.02 -26.70
CA THR A 95 -18.87 15.78 -27.59
C THR A 95 -18.94 17.26 -27.20
N ASN A 96 -19.15 18.13 -28.21
CA ASN A 96 -19.48 19.53 -28.07
C ASN A 96 -20.93 19.85 -28.55
N GLY A 97 -21.77 18.83 -28.68
CA GLY A 97 -23.14 18.96 -29.20
C GLY A 97 -23.26 19.17 -30.72
N GLN A 98 -22.13 19.20 -31.45
CA GLN A 98 -22.11 19.22 -32.92
C GLN A 98 -21.50 17.95 -33.50
N LYS A 99 -20.45 17.46 -32.86
CA LYS A 99 -19.73 16.23 -33.23
C LYS A 99 -19.59 15.34 -32.01
N ILE A 100 -19.52 14.05 -32.26
CA ILE A 100 -19.37 13.02 -31.23
C ILE A 100 -18.16 12.15 -31.59
N ARG A 101 -17.18 12.06 -30.70
CA ARG A 101 -16.07 11.11 -30.79
C ARG A 101 -16.41 9.91 -29.90
N GLN A 102 -16.56 8.75 -30.53
CA GLN A 102 -16.67 7.47 -29.84
C GLN A 102 -15.28 6.88 -29.62
N ILE A 103 -15.01 6.40 -28.42
CA ILE A 103 -13.76 5.74 -28.04
C ILE A 103 -14.10 4.35 -27.50
N ASN A 104 -13.60 3.30 -28.15
CA ASN A 104 -13.63 1.95 -27.63
C ASN A 104 -12.42 1.76 -26.72
N LEU A 105 -12.62 1.71 -25.41
CA LEU A 105 -11.55 1.64 -24.41
C LEU A 105 -10.85 0.27 -24.34
N VAL A 106 -11.44 -0.76 -24.95
CA VAL A 106 -10.85 -2.11 -25.00
C VAL A 106 -9.88 -2.23 -26.17
N SER A 107 -10.27 -1.72 -27.36
CA SER A 107 -9.44 -1.80 -28.57
C SER A 107 -8.57 -0.57 -28.81
N GLY A 108 -8.84 0.54 -28.12
CA GLY A 108 -8.22 1.83 -28.36
C GLY A 108 -8.69 2.53 -29.66
N LYS A 109 -9.70 1.98 -30.38
CA LYS A 109 -10.21 2.59 -31.61
C LYS A 109 -11.02 3.84 -31.31
N GLU A 110 -10.73 4.92 -32.02
CA GLU A 110 -11.48 6.19 -31.97
C GLU A 110 -12.10 6.47 -33.32
N GLU A 111 -13.34 6.97 -33.33
CA GLU A 111 -14.05 7.35 -34.53
C GLU A 111 -15.06 8.47 -34.28
N ASP A 112 -15.26 9.33 -35.26
CA ASP A 112 -16.34 10.33 -35.23
C ASP A 112 -17.63 9.68 -35.72
N ILE A 113 -18.72 9.88 -34.96
CA ILE A 113 -20.07 9.36 -35.28
C ILE A 113 -21.07 10.51 -35.33
N ASP A 114 -22.13 10.32 -36.11
CA ASP A 114 -23.15 11.36 -36.33
C ASP A 114 -24.24 11.37 -35.25
N SER A 115 -24.45 10.25 -34.55
CA SER A 115 -25.41 10.11 -33.46
C SER A 115 -24.92 9.11 -32.44
N PHE A 116 -25.37 9.26 -31.19
CA PHE A 116 -25.10 8.24 -30.17
C PHE A 116 -25.73 6.91 -30.58
N PRO A 117 -25.05 5.77 -30.37
CA PRO A 117 -25.68 4.46 -30.53
C PRO A 117 -26.84 4.31 -29.54
N THR A 118 -27.90 3.62 -29.95
CA THR A 118 -29.00 3.25 -29.05
C THR A 118 -28.51 2.34 -27.92
N PRO A 119 -29.24 2.20 -26.79
CA PRO A 119 -28.88 1.28 -25.71
C PRO A 119 -28.63 -0.16 -26.21
N ASP A 120 -29.46 -0.67 -27.14
CA ASP A 120 -29.28 -2.02 -27.67
C ASP A 120 -28.10 -2.13 -28.65
N GLU A 121 -27.84 -1.12 -29.48
CA GLU A 121 -26.64 -1.07 -30.33
C GLU A 121 -25.36 -1.02 -29.52
N LEU A 122 -25.28 -0.15 -28.50
CA LEU A 122 -24.11 -0.07 -27.65
C LEU A 122 -23.88 -1.37 -26.86
N TRP A 123 -24.97 -2.00 -26.42
CA TRP A 123 -24.92 -3.31 -25.78
C TRP A 123 -24.40 -4.41 -26.73
N ALA A 124 -24.84 -4.41 -27.97
CA ALA A 124 -24.39 -5.37 -28.97
C ALA A 124 -22.90 -5.23 -29.32
N LEU A 125 -22.37 -4.01 -29.30
CA LEU A 125 -20.93 -3.75 -29.53
C LEU A 125 -20.03 -4.35 -28.46
N ILE A 126 -20.54 -4.69 -27.27
CA ILE A 126 -19.75 -5.29 -26.17
C ILE A 126 -19.53 -6.79 -26.40
N ASN A 127 -20.24 -7.40 -27.41
CA ASN A 127 -20.15 -8.83 -27.72
C ASN A 127 -20.32 -9.77 -26.51
N GLU A 128 -21.12 -9.36 -25.51
CA GLU A 128 -21.45 -10.25 -24.40
C GLU A 128 -22.44 -11.31 -24.84
N PRO A 129 -22.14 -12.61 -24.70
CA PRO A 129 -23.13 -13.65 -24.92
C PRO A 129 -24.30 -13.43 -23.95
N LYS A 130 -25.55 -13.57 -24.46
CA LYS A 130 -26.73 -13.49 -23.59
C LYS A 130 -26.62 -14.50 -22.46
N ASN A 131 -26.59 -14.01 -21.24
CA ASN A 131 -26.62 -14.82 -20.04
C ASN A 131 -27.76 -14.32 -19.14
N GLU A 132 -28.87 -15.05 -19.19
CA GLU A 132 -30.10 -14.69 -18.44
C GLU A 132 -29.83 -14.50 -16.95
N LEU A 133 -28.92 -15.28 -16.38
CA LEU A 133 -28.56 -15.21 -14.96
C LEU A 133 -27.85 -13.89 -14.62
N ILE A 134 -26.96 -13.40 -15.51
CA ILE A 134 -26.34 -12.09 -15.35
C ILE A 134 -27.37 -10.97 -15.37
N ASP A 135 -28.31 -11.04 -16.31
CA ASP A 135 -29.37 -10.04 -16.43
C ASP A 135 -30.29 -10.04 -15.19
N GLU A 136 -30.58 -11.19 -14.61
CA GLU A 136 -31.31 -11.31 -13.36
C GLU A 136 -30.56 -10.69 -12.19
N PHE A 137 -29.25 -10.95 -12.05
CA PHE A 137 -28.43 -10.34 -11.00
C PHE A 137 -28.35 -8.82 -11.13
N ARG A 138 -28.29 -8.30 -12.36
CA ARG A 138 -28.27 -6.86 -12.63
C ARG A 138 -29.60 -6.20 -12.33
N ALA A 139 -30.71 -6.87 -12.54
CA ALA A 139 -32.06 -6.36 -12.27
C ALA A 139 -32.36 -6.13 -10.77
N VAL A 140 -31.57 -6.76 -9.87
CA VAL A 140 -31.68 -6.52 -8.44
C VAL A 140 -30.90 -5.27 -8.05
N ASP A 141 -31.57 -4.28 -7.47
CA ASP A 141 -30.94 -3.07 -6.97
C ASP A 141 -29.96 -3.34 -5.81
N PHE A 142 -28.97 -2.47 -5.67
CA PHE A 142 -28.09 -2.47 -4.50
C PHE A 142 -28.85 -1.94 -3.29
N GLU A 143 -28.75 -2.63 -2.15
CA GLU A 143 -29.34 -2.17 -0.90
C GLU A 143 -28.53 -0.97 -0.34
N SER A 144 -29.18 0.17 -0.22
CA SER A 144 -28.56 1.44 0.20
C SER A 144 -29.01 1.95 1.58
N ARG A 145 -29.77 1.13 2.32
CA ARG A 145 -30.39 1.53 3.59
C ARG A 145 -31.16 2.86 3.49
N GLY A 146 -32.03 2.92 2.49
CA GLY A 146 -32.82 4.13 2.22
C GLY A 146 -32.00 5.32 1.69
N GLY A 147 -30.87 5.05 1.01
CA GLY A 147 -29.99 6.08 0.45
C GLY A 147 -28.92 6.61 1.39
N THR A 148 -28.93 6.23 2.67
CA THR A 148 -27.94 6.71 3.65
C THR A 148 -26.52 6.12 3.44
N GLN A 149 -26.43 5.00 2.73
CA GLN A 149 -25.16 4.33 2.46
C GLN A 149 -25.03 3.96 0.96
N PRO A 150 -24.79 4.93 0.08
CA PRO A 150 -24.66 4.66 -1.34
C PRO A 150 -23.46 3.72 -1.60
N VAL A 151 -23.62 2.88 -2.62
CA VAL A 151 -22.56 1.95 -3.04
C VAL A 151 -21.54 2.71 -3.88
N ARG A 152 -20.29 2.60 -3.52
CA ARG A 152 -19.18 3.23 -4.27
C ARG A 152 -18.92 2.49 -5.56
N TYR A 153 -18.41 3.18 -6.58
CA TYR A 153 -18.22 2.60 -7.91
C TYR A 153 -17.37 1.32 -7.90
N TYR A 154 -16.28 1.29 -7.14
CA TYR A 154 -15.39 0.12 -7.05
C TYR A 154 -16.05 -1.06 -6.32
N GLN A 155 -16.95 -0.79 -5.35
CA GLN A 155 -17.74 -1.84 -4.70
C GLN A 155 -18.72 -2.47 -5.69
N GLN A 156 -19.40 -1.64 -6.48
CA GLN A 156 -20.28 -2.12 -7.52
C GLN A 156 -19.51 -2.99 -8.52
N LYS A 157 -18.34 -2.54 -8.99
CA LYS A 157 -17.49 -3.31 -9.91
C LYS A 157 -17.03 -4.63 -9.31
N ALA A 158 -16.61 -4.65 -8.05
CA ALA A 158 -16.24 -5.89 -7.37
C ALA A 158 -17.40 -6.90 -7.32
N VAL A 159 -18.62 -6.43 -7.01
CA VAL A 159 -19.84 -7.26 -6.99
C VAL A 159 -20.16 -7.79 -8.37
N GLU A 160 -20.17 -6.93 -9.41
CA GLU A 160 -20.44 -7.30 -10.80
C GLU A 160 -19.48 -8.38 -11.29
N ASN A 161 -18.17 -8.21 -11.06
CA ASN A 161 -17.17 -9.18 -11.51
C ASN A 161 -17.32 -10.57 -10.85
N VAL A 162 -17.72 -10.61 -9.57
CA VAL A 162 -17.98 -11.88 -8.87
C VAL A 162 -19.25 -12.54 -9.43
N LEU A 163 -20.33 -11.80 -9.58
CA LEU A 163 -21.61 -12.34 -10.10
C LEU A 163 -21.49 -12.81 -11.55
N GLU A 164 -20.72 -12.10 -12.38
CA GLU A 164 -20.40 -12.55 -13.74
C GLU A 164 -19.58 -13.87 -13.72
N GLY A 165 -18.62 -14.00 -12.79
CA GLY A 165 -17.90 -15.26 -12.61
C GLY A 165 -18.82 -16.41 -12.21
N ILE A 166 -19.73 -16.18 -11.24
CA ILE A 166 -20.74 -17.16 -10.82
C ILE A 166 -21.63 -17.58 -12.00
N ALA A 167 -22.10 -16.62 -12.77
CA ALA A 167 -22.97 -16.89 -13.92
C ALA A 167 -22.25 -17.62 -15.07
N LYS A 168 -20.91 -17.48 -15.17
CA LYS A 168 -20.06 -18.23 -16.11
C LYS A 168 -19.69 -19.63 -15.60
N GLY A 169 -20.05 -19.96 -14.35
CA GLY A 169 -19.78 -21.27 -13.73
C GLY A 169 -18.44 -21.38 -13.02
N ASP A 170 -17.77 -20.25 -12.75
CA ASP A 170 -16.51 -20.25 -11.99
C ASP A 170 -16.75 -20.75 -10.56
N LYS A 171 -15.92 -21.69 -10.13
CA LYS A 171 -16.03 -22.31 -8.81
C LYS A 171 -15.20 -21.60 -7.75
N ARG A 172 -14.14 -20.90 -8.14
CA ARG A 172 -13.24 -20.18 -7.26
C ARG A 172 -13.05 -18.77 -7.76
N LEU A 173 -13.21 -17.81 -6.87
CA LEU A 173 -13.16 -16.38 -7.17
C LEU A 173 -12.35 -15.68 -6.08
N LEU A 174 -11.59 -14.66 -6.46
CA LEU A 174 -10.78 -13.86 -5.54
C LEU A 174 -11.03 -12.37 -5.75
N LEU A 175 -11.16 -11.64 -4.64
CA LEU A 175 -11.14 -10.18 -4.62
C LEU A 175 -9.95 -9.69 -3.76
N THR A 176 -9.14 -8.79 -4.30
CA THR A 176 -8.04 -8.15 -3.57
C THR A 176 -8.37 -6.67 -3.38
N LEU A 177 -8.69 -6.29 -2.16
CA LEU A 177 -9.20 -4.97 -1.83
C LEU A 177 -8.53 -4.45 -0.56
N ALA A 178 -7.95 -3.25 -0.59
CA ALA A 178 -7.29 -2.66 0.56
C ALA A 178 -8.18 -2.62 1.81
N THR A 179 -7.57 -2.63 2.99
CA THR A 179 -8.30 -2.50 4.25
C THR A 179 -9.05 -1.16 4.31
N GLY A 180 -10.28 -1.15 4.79
CA GLY A 180 -11.12 0.06 4.87
C GLY A 180 -11.98 0.32 3.64
N THR A 181 -11.87 -0.47 2.57
CA THR A 181 -12.67 -0.34 1.34
C THR A 181 -14.08 -0.93 1.45
N GLY A 182 -14.40 -1.62 2.56
CA GLY A 182 -15.71 -2.22 2.78
C GLY A 182 -15.87 -3.62 2.17
N LYS A 183 -14.88 -4.50 2.31
CA LYS A 183 -14.95 -5.91 1.87
C LYS A 183 -16.22 -6.61 2.35
N THR A 184 -16.58 -6.45 3.63
CA THR A 184 -17.81 -7.02 4.21
C THR A 184 -19.07 -6.50 3.53
N LYS A 185 -19.10 -5.19 3.17
CA LYS A 185 -20.22 -4.60 2.42
C LYS A 185 -20.33 -5.16 1.00
N ILE A 186 -19.19 -5.41 0.35
CA ILE A 186 -19.16 -6.09 -0.97
C ILE A 186 -19.72 -7.51 -0.83
N ALA A 187 -19.28 -8.27 0.17
CA ALA A 187 -19.82 -9.61 0.46
C ALA A 187 -21.32 -9.58 0.72
N PHE A 188 -21.78 -8.58 1.49
CA PHE A 188 -23.21 -8.34 1.70
C PHE A 188 -23.98 -8.15 0.39
N HIS A 189 -23.51 -7.30 -0.52
CA HIS A 189 -24.19 -7.06 -1.79
C HIS A 189 -24.19 -8.26 -2.72
N ILE A 190 -23.12 -9.05 -2.73
CA ILE A 190 -23.08 -10.33 -3.46
C ILE A 190 -24.16 -11.26 -2.90
N ALA A 191 -24.16 -11.47 -1.59
CA ALA A 191 -25.17 -12.30 -0.92
C ALA A 191 -26.59 -11.79 -1.16
N TRP A 192 -26.79 -10.45 -1.10
CA TRP A 192 -28.08 -9.79 -1.34
C TRP A 192 -28.65 -10.12 -2.72
N LYS A 193 -27.87 -9.90 -3.77
CA LYS A 193 -28.31 -10.16 -5.15
C LYS A 193 -28.61 -11.65 -5.39
N LEU A 194 -27.77 -12.54 -4.87
CA LEU A 194 -28.00 -13.99 -4.95
C LEU A 194 -29.27 -14.43 -4.18
N PHE A 195 -29.51 -13.81 -3.02
CA PHE A 195 -30.68 -14.12 -2.20
C PHE A 195 -31.99 -13.64 -2.85
N GLN A 196 -32.01 -12.43 -3.43
CA GLN A 196 -33.18 -11.88 -4.08
C GLN A 196 -33.55 -12.64 -5.36
N THR A 197 -32.55 -13.07 -6.14
CA THR A 197 -32.78 -13.88 -7.35
C THR A 197 -33.06 -15.35 -7.06
N ARG A 198 -33.00 -15.78 -5.80
CA ARG A 198 -33.11 -17.18 -5.38
C ARG A 198 -32.11 -18.10 -6.09
N TRP A 199 -30.94 -17.55 -6.43
CA TRP A 199 -29.88 -18.34 -7.03
C TRP A 199 -29.47 -19.47 -6.09
N ASN A 200 -29.30 -20.68 -6.61
CA ASN A 200 -28.71 -21.81 -5.91
C ASN A 200 -27.95 -22.70 -6.91
N LEU A 201 -27.10 -23.58 -6.45
CA LEU A 201 -26.28 -24.46 -7.31
C LEU A 201 -27.10 -25.41 -8.18
N GLN A 202 -28.33 -25.71 -7.79
CA GLN A 202 -29.24 -26.59 -8.57
C GLN A 202 -29.92 -25.83 -9.73
N GLY A 203 -29.88 -24.48 -9.72
CA GLY A 203 -30.48 -23.61 -10.73
C GLY A 203 -32.00 -23.63 -10.76
N ASP A 204 -32.66 -24.30 -9.81
CA ASP A 204 -34.11 -24.55 -9.80
C ASP A 204 -34.95 -23.41 -9.16
N LYS A 205 -34.28 -22.43 -8.52
CA LYS A 205 -34.89 -21.26 -7.83
C LYS A 205 -35.99 -21.61 -6.81
N LYS A 206 -36.13 -22.88 -6.40
CA LYS A 206 -37.14 -23.31 -5.42
C LYS A 206 -36.85 -22.83 -4.03
N ARG A 207 -35.56 -22.66 -3.72
CA ARG A 207 -35.08 -22.15 -2.43
C ARG A 207 -34.13 -20.97 -2.61
N ARG A 208 -33.95 -20.18 -1.56
CA ARG A 208 -32.90 -19.19 -1.49
C ARG A 208 -31.52 -19.85 -1.27
N PRO A 209 -30.40 -19.19 -1.63
CA PRO A 209 -29.07 -19.75 -1.41
C PRO A 209 -28.78 -19.98 0.06
N ARG A 210 -27.95 -21.00 0.33
CA ARG A 210 -27.27 -21.18 1.62
C ARG A 210 -25.84 -20.69 1.48
N ILE A 211 -25.54 -19.62 2.20
CA ILE A 211 -24.25 -18.91 2.11
C ILE A 211 -23.53 -19.09 3.44
N LEU A 212 -22.27 -19.51 3.40
CA LEU A 212 -21.41 -19.60 4.57
C LEU A 212 -20.41 -18.43 4.52
N PHE A 213 -20.36 -17.62 5.58
CA PHE A 213 -19.35 -16.60 5.78
C PHE A 213 -18.36 -17.06 6.85
N LEU A 214 -17.12 -17.32 6.42
CA LEU A 214 -16.03 -17.75 7.26
C LEU A 214 -15.11 -16.59 7.59
N ALA A 215 -14.91 -16.31 8.88
CA ALA A 215 -14.00 -15.28 9.38
C ALA A 215 -12.87 -15.91 10.22
N ASP A 216 -11.77 -15.15 10.36
CA ASP A 216 -10.63 -15.54 11.18
C ASP A 216 -10.94 -15.43 12.70
N ARG A 217 -11.76 -14.45 13.08
CA ARG A 217 -12.05 -14.13 14.49
C ARG A 217 -13.53 -13.83 14.74
N ASN A 218 -13.97 -14.10 15.98
CA ASN A 218 -15.34 -13.85 16.42
C ASN A 218 -15.78 -12.38 16.23
N ILE A 219 -14.90 -11.40 16.47
CA ILE A 219 -15.19 -9.98 16.27
C ILE A 219 -15.55 -9.71 14.82
N LEU A 220 -14.79 -10.26 13.86
CA LEU A 220 -15.06 -10.11 12.42
C LEU A 220 -16.36 -10.79 12.01
N ALA A 221 -16.60 -12.00 12.51
CA ALA A 221 -17.86 -12.71 12.26
C ALA A 221 -19.08 -11.97 12.83
N ASN A 222 -18.94 -11.33 13.98
CA ASN A 222 -20.01 -10.51 14.58
C ASN A 222 -20.24 -9.20 13.83
N GLN A 223 -19.15 -8.53 13.37
CA GLN A 223 -19.25 -7.35 12.51
C GLN A 223 -19.94 -7.67 11.19
N ALA A 224 -19.58 -8.80 10.57
CA ALA A 224 -20.23 -9.25 9.34
C ALA A 224 -21.71 -9.56 9.59
N PHE A 225 -22.05 -10.29 10.65
CA PHE A 225 -23.44 -10.58 11.03
C PHE A 225 -24.26 -9.31 11.16
N ASN A 226 -23.73 -8.27 11.84
CA ASN A 226 -24.42 -6.99 12.02
C ASN A 226 -24.57 -6.21 10.70
N GLU A 227 -23.57 -6.27 9.80
CA GLU A 227 -23.66 -5.62 8.47
C GLU A 227 -24.77 -6.24 7.62
N PHE A 228 -25.09 -7.51 7.82
CA PHE A 228 -26.16 -8.22 7.11
C PHE A 228 -27.57 -8.00 7.71
N SER A 229 -27.74 -7.08 8.65
CA SER A 229 -29.04 -6.76 9.27
C SER A 229 -30.19 -6.41 8.33
N PRO A 230 -30.00 -5.93 7.06
CA PRO A 230 -31.12 -5.77 6.12
C PRO A 230 -31.78 -7.07 5.63
N PHE A 231 -31.13 -8.23 5.83
CA PHE A 231 -31.77 -9.50 5.56
C PHE A 231 -32.85 -9.84 6.61
N PRO A 232 -33.87 -10.68 6.28
CA PRO A 232 -34.78 -11.20 7.25
C PRO A 232 -34.05 -11.88 8.43
N GLU A 233 -34.48 -11.64 9.66
CA GLU A 233 -33.82 -12.13 10.87
C GLU A 233 -33.68 -13.66 10.89
N ASP A 234 -34.70 -14.37 10.40
CA ASP A 234 -34.74 -15.83 10.28
C ASP A 234 -33.80 -16.38 9.21
N ALA A 235 -33.33 -15.53 8.30
CA ALA A 235 -32.33 -15.92 7.29
C ALA A 235 -30.91 -15.96 7.86
N LEU A 236 -30.62 -15.26 8.96
CA LEU A 236 -29.28 -15.09 9.52
C LEU A 236 -29.01 -16.09 10.65
N VAL A 237 -27.90 -16.80 10.60
CA VAL A 237 -27.52 -17.78 11.62
C VAL A 237 -26.08 -17.54 12.07
N ARG A 238 -25.89 -17.28 13.36
CA ARG A 238 -24.56 -17.22 13.98
C ARG A 238 -24.23 -18.59 14.61
N ILE A 239 -23.26 -19.29 14.07
CA ILE A 239 -22.80 -20.58 14.61
C ILE A 239 -21.76 -20.28 15.70
N LYS A 240 -22.09 -20.66 16.95
CA LYS A 240 -21.21 -20.51 18.12
C LYS A 240 -20.84 -21.88 18.70
N PRO A 241 -19.58 -22.09 19.13
CA PRO A 241 -19.15 -23.38 19.67
C PRO A 241 -20.01 -23.88 20.83
N ASP A 242 -20.34 -22.99 21.76
CA ASP A 242 -21.12 -23.33 22.95
C ASP A 242 -22.56 -23.72 22.62
N GLU A 243 -23.15 -23.13 21.58
CA GLU A 243 -24.49 -23.49 21.14
C GLU A 243 -24.50 -24.84 20.43
N VAL A 244 -23.49 -25.13 19.62
CA VAL A 244 -23.32 -26.44 18.97
C VAL A 244 -23.15 -27.53 20.04
N ARG A 245 -22.25 -27.31 21.03
CA ARG A 245 -22.05 -28.25 22.15
C ARG A 245 -23.33 -28.49 22.96
N LYS A 246 -24.10 -27.46 23.28
CA LYS A 246 -25.35 -27.57 24.06
C LYS A 246 -26.44 -28.28 23.28
N LYS A 247 -26.55 -28.09 21.97
CA LYS A 247 -27.60 -28.69 21.13
C LYS A 247 -27.21 -30.06 20.57
N GLY A 248 -25.93 -30.43 20.63
CA GLY A 248 -25.39 -31.66 20.06
C GLY A 248 -25.53 -31.76 18.52
N LYS A 249 -25.79 -30.65 17.82
CA LYS A 249 -25.93 -30.57 16.38
C LYS A 249 -25.73 -29.15 15.85
N VAL A 250 -25.26 -29.07 14.61
CA VAL A 250 -25.12 -27.80 13.89
C VAL A 250 -26.48 -27.25 13.46
N PRO A 251 -26.66 -25.89 13.37
CA PRO A 251 -27.88 -25.31 12.87
C PRO A 251 -28.02 -25.48 11.37
N THR A 252 -29.20 -25.90 10.89
CA THR A 252 -29.49 -26.11 9.45
C THR A 252 -30.59 -25.18 8.92
N ASN A 253 -31.33 -24.51 9.80
CA ASN A 253 -32.40 -23.59 9.46
C ASN A 253 -31.82 -22.19 9.30
N GLY A 254 -31.90 -21.63 8.08
CA GLY A 254 -31.41 -20.34 7.71
C GLY A 254 -30.84 -20.32 6.31
N ASN A 255 -30.37 -19.16 5.88
CA ASN A 255 -29.82 -18.96 4.55
C ASN A 255 -28.37 -18.45 4.59
N ILE A 256 -28.02 -17.63 5.58
CA ILE A 256 -26.68 -17.05 5.67
C ILE A 256 -26.09 -17.40 7.04
N PHE A 257 -25.01 -18.14 7.03
CA PHE A 257 -24.37 -18.71 8.21
C PHE A 257 -23.03 -18.02 8.45
N PHE A 258 -22.79 -17.57 9.67
CA PHE A 258 -21.56 -16.90 10.07
C PHE A 258 -20.82 -17.74 11.11
N THR A 259 -19.55 -18.00 10.89
CA THR A 259 -18.71 -18.71 11.84
C THR A 259 -17.24 -18.34 11.70
N ILE A 260 -16.40 -18.89 12.58
CA ILE A 260 -14.93 -18.84 12.45
C ILE A 260 -14.40 -20.24 12.17
N PHE A 261 -13.21 -20.32 11.56
CA PHE A 261 -12.58 -21.57 11.18
C PHE A 261 -12.50 -22.54 12.36
N GLN A 262 -11.99 -22.08 13.51
CA GLN A 262 -11.81 -22.92 14.71
C GLN A 262 -13.12 -23.54 15.20
N THR A 263 -14.24 -22.84 15.07
CA THR A 263 -15.56 -23.38 15.46
C THR A 263 -15.96 -24.57 14.58
N PHE A 264 -15.63 -24.51 13.29
CA PHE A 264 -15.95 -25.61 12.37
C PHE A 264 -15.04 -26.82 12.52
N GLU A 265 -13.79 -26.60 12.92
CA GLU A 265 -12.81 -27.69 13.13
C GLU A 265 -12.92 -28.37 14.49
N THR A 266 -13.53 -27.70 15.47
CA THR A 266 -13.70 -28.29 16.81
C THR A 266 -14.53 -29.55 16.72
N GLU A 267 -14.01 -30.62 17.25
CA GLU A 267 -14.70 -31.90 17.37
C GLU A 267 -15.71 -31.84 18.52
N SER A 268 -17.00 -31.94 18.21
CA SER A 268 -18.06 -32.05 19.21
C SER A 268 -18.51 -33.50 19.43
N THR A 269 -18.28 -34.36 18.41
CA THR A 269 -18.77 -35.73 18.35
C THR A 269 -17.70 -36.76 17.86
N GLY A 270 -16.43 -36.35 17.87
CA GLY A 270 -15.32 -37.16 17.33
C GLY A 270 -15.03 -36.94 15.85
N ALA A 271 -15.70 -35.94 15.25
CA ALA A 271 -15.43 -35.43 13.90
C ALA A 271 -15.58 -33.90 13.87
N PRO A 272 -14.92 -33.20 12.95
CA PRO A 272 -15.07 -31.75 12.79
C PRO A 272 -16.54 -31.34 12.57
N ASN A 273 -16.99 -30.25 13.20
CA ASN A 273 -18.38 -29.78 13.14
C ASN A 273 -18.87 -29.53 11.70
N PHE A 274 -17.98 -29.17 10.75
CA PHE A 274 -18.38 -29.03 9.35
C PHE A 274 -18.82 -30.33 8.70
N GLY A 275 -18.30 -31.48 9.18
CA GLY A 275 -18.67 -32.81 8.70
C GLY A 275 -20.11 -33.22 9.03
N GLU A 276 -20.80 -32.52 9.92
CA GLU A 276 -22.23 -32.74 10.21
C GLU A 276 -23.17 -32.20 9.09
N TYR A 277 -22.65 -31.32 8.21
CA TYR A 277 -23.40 -30.86 7.04
C TYR A 277 -23.18 -31.78 5.83
N PRO A 278 -24.18 -31.99 4.97
CA PRO A 278 -23.96 -32.55 3.65
C PRO A 278 -22.94 -31.73 2.84
N LYS A 279 -22.12 -32.37 2.01
CA LYS A 279 -21.08 -31.71 1.20
C LYS A 279 -21.64 -30.62 0.24
N ASP A 280 -22.88 -30.76 -0.16
CA ASP A 280 -23.61 -29.86 -1.05
C ASP A 280 -24.59 -28.94 -0.30
N PHE A 281 -24.42 -28.80 1.03
CA PHE A 281 -25.31 -27.98 1.85
C PHE A 281 -25.24 -26.49 1.50
N PHE A 282 -24.04 -25.96 1.29
CA PHE A 282 -23.81 -24.55 0.94
C PHE A 282 -23.70 -24.36 -0.57
N ASP A 283 -24.29 -23.26 -1.08
CA ASP A 283 -24.20 -22.85 -2.47
C ASP A 283 -23.01 -21.91 -2.71
N LEU A 284 -22.69 -21.05 -1.73
CA LEU A 284 -21.58 -20.12 -1.74
C LEU A 284 -20.86 -20.12 -0.38
N ILE A 285 -19.55 -20.10 -0.43
CA ILE A 285 -18.71 -19.88 0.76
C ILE A 285 -17.88 -18.63 0.55
N ILE A 286 -17.99 -17.66 1.45
CA ILE A 286 -17.19 -16.44 1.48
C ILE A 286 -16.16 -16.55 2.59
N VAL A 287 -14.89 -16.43 2.23
CA VAL A 287 -13.75 -16.51 3.15
C VAL A 287 -13.15 -15.14 3.31
N ASP A 288 -13.35 -14.52 4.47
CA ASP A 288 -12.73 -13.23 4.77
C ASP A 288 -11.28 -13.43 5.27
N GLU A 289 -10.39 -12.53 4.84
CA GLU A 289 -8.93 -12.59 5.10
C GLU A 289 -8.33 -13.96 4.71
N CYS A 290 -8.68 -14.46 3.53
CA CYS A 290 -8.33 -15.82 3.05
C CYS A 290 -6.82 -16.08 2.91
N HIS A 291 -5.97 -15.05 3.05
CA HIS A 291 -4.51 -15.20 3.11
C HIS A 291 -4.02 -15.76 4.45
N ARG A 292 -4.86 -15.82 5.49
CA ARG A 292 -4.52 -16.39 6.79
C ARG A 292 -4.78 -17.90 6.79
N GLY A 293 -3.81 -18.69 7.22
CA GLY A 293 -3.93 -20.16 7.34
C GLY A 293 -3.50 -20.96 6.12
N GLY A 294 -2.89 -20.32 5.09
CA GLY A 294 -2.42 -21.04 3.90
C GLY A 294 -0.95 -21.44 3.89
N ALA A 295 -0.17 -21.10 4.93
CA ALA A 295 1.28 -21.32 4.93
C ALA A 295 1.72 -22.70 5.44
N THR A 296 0.80 -23.50 5.98
CA THR A 296 1.06 -24.91 6.37
C THR A 296 0.00 -25.80 5.74
N GLU A 297 0.36 -27.01 5.35
CA GLU A 297 -0.56 -28.03 4.80
C GLU A 297 -1.74 -28.36 5.74
N ASP A 298 -1.64 -27.96 7.01
CA ASP A 298 -2.67 -28.04 8.06
C ASP A 298 -3.52 -26.75 8.19
N GLY A 299 -3.49 -25.86 7.20
CA GLY A 299 -4.23 -24.59 7.25
C GLY A 299 -5.73 -24.78 7.23
N ASN A 300 -6.33 -24.45 8.33
CA ASN A 300 -7.67 -24.77 8.82
C ASN A 300 -8.85 -24.49 7.86
N TRP A 301 -8.81 -23.47 7.00
CA TRP A 301 -9.93 -23.22 6.09
C TRP A 301 -9.93 -24.14 4.86
N ARG A 302 -8.77 -24.70 4.48
CA ARG A 302 -8.65 -25.51 3.28
C ARG A 302 -9.44 -26.81 3.38
N ALA A 303 -9.37 -27.49 4.50
CA ALA A 303 -10.14 -28.72 4.75
C ALA A 303 -11.65 -28.46 4.65
N ILE A 304 -12.12 -27.30 5.15
CA ILE A 304 -13.53 -26.87 5.05
C ILE A 304 -13.91 -26.65 3.58
N LEU A 305 -13.09 -25.94 2.81
CA LEU A 305 -13.36 -25.65 1.40
C LEU A 305 -13.31 -26.89 0.51
N ASP A 306 -12.38 -27.79 0.77
CA ASP A 306 -12.26 -29.06 0.04
C ASP A 306 -13.44 -29.99 0.37
N TYR A 307 -13.93 -29.97 1.61
CA TYR A 307 -15.15 -30.72 1.99
C TYR A 307 -16.39 -30.21 1.26
N PHE A 308 -16.58 -28.89 1.19
CA PHE A 308 -17.69 -28.24 0.48
C PHE A 308 -17.33 -27.88 -0.97
N SER A 309 -16.52 -28.70 -1.63
CA SER A 309 -16.07 -28.46 -3.01
C SER A 309 -17.18 -28.25 -4.04
N PRO A 310 -18.44 -28.71 -3.88
CA PRO A 310 -19.54 -28.32 -4.76
C PRO A 310 -19.87 -26.84 -4.74
N ALA A 311 -19.70 -26.15 -3.59
CA ALA A 311 -20.03 -24.74 -3.44
C ALA A 311 -19.11 -23.84 -4.28
N VAL A 312 -19.66 -22.70 -4.72
CA VAL A 312 -18.80 -21.59 -5.20
C VAL A 312 -18.04 -21.00 -4.02
N GLN A 313 -16.76 -20.69 -4.21
CA GLN A 313 -15.87 -20.24 -3.16
C GLN A 313 -15.30 -18.88 -3.51
N LEU A 314 -15.57 -17.88 -2.67
CA LEU A 314 -15.11 -16.50 -2.83
C LEU A 314 -14.11 -16.15 -1.73
N GLY A 315 -12.86 -15.92 -2.09
CA GLY A 315 -11.83 -15.36 -1.20
C GLY A 315 -11.85 -13.84 -1.21
N LEU A 316 -11.75 -13.23 -0.03
CA LEU A 316 -11.54 -11.80 0.17
C LEU A 316 -10.19 -11.60 0.86
N THR A 317 -9.32 -10.74 0.32
CA THR A 317 -8.03 -10.42 0.91
C THR A 317 -7.73 -8.93 0.80
N ALA A 318 -6.95 -8.40 1.77
CA ALA A 318 -6.46 -7.03 1.75
C ALA A 318 -5.04 -6.90 1.19
N THR A 319 -4.40 -8.01 0.82
CA THR A 319 -2.99 -8.04 0.43
C THR A 319 -2.81 -8.50 -1.01
N PRO A 320 -1.98 -7.78 -1.82
CA PRO A 320 -1.64 -8.19 -3.17
C PRO A 320 -0.82 -9.49 -3.16
N LYS A 321 -0.71 -10.13 -4.33
CA LYS A 321 0.10 -11.35 -4.51
C LYS A 321 1.56 -11.07 -4.17
N ARG A 322 2.09 -11.79 -3.19
CA ARG A 322 3.49 -11.75 -2.74
C ARG A 322 3.91 -13.16 -2.32
N ARG A 323 5.18 -13.33 -1.94
CA ARG A 323 5.71 -14.64 -1.54
C ARG A 323 4.96 -15.27 -0.36
N ASP A 324 4.52 -14.43 0.58
CA ASP A 324 3.86 -14.86 1.83
C ASP A 324 2.43 -15.37 1.63
N ASN A 325 1.80 -15.16 0.47
CA ASN A 325 0.41 -15.56 0.19
C ASN A 325 0.23 -16.27 -1.16
N VAL A 326 1.31 -16.85 -1.68
CA VAL A 326 1.31 -17.59 -2.97
C VAL A 326 0.25 -18.69 -2.97
N ASP A 327 0.08 -19.43 -1.86
CA ASP A 327 -0.88 -20.53 -1.75
C ASP A 327 -2.33 -20.07 -1.89
N THR A 328 -2.68 -18.87 -1.38
CA THR A 328 -4.01 -18.29 -1.56
C THR A 328 -4.31 -18.04 -3.02
N TYR A 329 -3.35 -17.47 -3.75
CA TYR A 329 -3.50 -17.20 -5.18
C TYR A 329 -3.44 -18.48 -6.03
N ALA A 330 -2.67 -19.47 -5.61
CA ALA A 330 -2.66 -20.79 -6.24
C ALA A 330 -4.02 -21.49 -6.11
N TYR A 331 -4.70 -21.31 -4.95
CA TYR A 331 -6.01 -21.90 -4.72
C TYR A 331 -7.16 -21.20 -5.44
N PHE A 332 -7.27 -19.87 -5.29
CA PHE A 332 -8.39 -19.08 -5.83
C PHE A 332 -8.18 -18.61 -7.27
N GLY A 333 -6.93 -18.60 -7.75
CA GLY A 333 -6.56 -18.01 -9.04
C GLY A 333 -6.31 -16.51 -8.96
N GLU A 334 -6.17 -15.88 -10.13
CA GLU A 334 -5.97 -14.43 -10.24
C GLU A 334 -7.23 -13.67 -9.79
N PRO A 335 -7.08 -12.51 -9.14
CA PRO A 335 -8.21 -11.74 -8.65
C PRO A 335 -9.14 -11.28 -9.77
N ARG A 336 -10.43 -11.42 -9.57
CA ARG A 336 -11.45 -10.85 -10.46
C ARG A 336 -11.47 -9.32 -10.43
N TYR A 337 -11.09 -8.75 -9.30
CA TYR A 337 -10.99 -7.31 -9.13
C TYR A 337 -9.94 -6.98 -8.09
N ILE A 338 -9.15 -5.94 -8.37
CA ILE A 338 -8.14 -5.39 -7.47
C ILE A 338 -8.48 -3.90 -7.23
N TYR A 339 -8.41 -3.48 -5.98
CA TYR A 339 -8.52 -2.07 -5.58
C TYR A 339 -7.53 -1.79 -4.46
N SER A 340 -6.46 -1.10 -4.81
CA SER A 340 -5.31 -0.84 -3.94
C SER A 340 -5.57 0.27 -2.93
N LEU A 341 -4.69 0.39 -1.94
CA LEU A 341 -4.69 1.51 -1.00
C LEU A 341 -4.42 2.83 -1.74
N LYS A 342 -3.49 2.82 -2.70
CA LYS A 342 -3.15 3.96 -3.57
C LYS A 342 -4.38 4.48 -4.32
N GLU A 343 -5.14 3.58 -4.95
CA GLU A 343 -6.40 3.95 -5.64
C GLU A 343 -7.41 4.53 -4.64
N GLY A 344 -7.59 3.89 -3.49
CA GLY A 344 -8.53 4.35 -2.46
C GLY A 344 -8.19 5.72 -1.89
N ILE A 345 -6.92 6.04 -1.71
CA ILE A 345 -6.43 7.36 -1.31
C ILE A 345 -6.61 8.36 -2.46
N GLY A 346 -6.22 8.00 -3.68
CA GLY A 346 -6.37 8.83 -4.86
C GLY A 346 -7.83 9.21 -5.17
N ASP A 347 -8.75 8.28 -4.91
CA ASP A 347 -10.20 8.48 -5.07
C ASP A 347 -10.84 9.24 -3.90
N GLY A 348 -10.10 9.46 -2.81
CA GLY A 348 -10.59 10.12 -1.60
C GLY A 348 -11.54 9.29 -0.76
N TYR A 349 -11.52 7.96 -0.92
CA TYR A 349 -12.29 7.02 -0.12
C TYR A 349 -11.52 6.44 1.07
N LEU A 350 -10.19 6.68 1.10
CA LEU A 350 -9.32 6.31 2.21
C LEU A 350 -8.47 7.52 2.61
N THR A 351 -8.11 7.58 3.90
CA THR A 351 -7.26 8.64 4.46
C THR A 351 -5.81 8.40 4.07
N PRO A 352 -5.09 9.40 3.55
CA PRO A 352 -3.65 9.32 3.30
C PRO A 352 -2.86 9.19 4.60
N PHE A 353 -1.61 8.74 4.50
CA PHE A 353 -0.75 8.51 5.65
C PHE A 353 0.56 9.29 5.57
N ARG A 354 1.15 9.54 6.75
CA ARG A 354 2.51 10.03 6.95
C ARG A 354 3.33 9.00 7.67
N VAL A 355 4.63 8.99 7.45
CA VAL A 355 5.56 8.10 8.16
C VAL A 355 6.57 8.95 8.92
N ARG A 356 6.69 8.72 10.22
CA ARG A 356 7.76 9.25 11.07
C ARG A 356 8.60 8.10 11.58
N LYS A 357 9.84 8.05 11.15
CA LYS A 357 10.81 7.05 11.59
C LYS A 357 11.54 7.55 12.81
N TYR A 358 11.71 6.68 13.80
CA TYR A 358 12.47 6.95 15.01
C TYR A 358 13.63 5.96 15.09
N GLN A 359 14.82 6.47 15.08
CA GLN A 359 16.02 5.70 15.37
C GLN A 359 16.51 6.10 16.74
N THR A 360 16.75 5.13 17.62
CA THR A 360 17.22 5.37 18.99
C THR A 360 18.56 4.70 19.20
N THR A 361 19.38 5.28 20.09
CA THR A 361 20.75 4.81 20.40
C THR A 361 20.81 3.40 20.99
N ILE A 362 19.67 2.83 21.38
CA ILE A 362 19.58 1.52 22.00
C ILE A 362 18.68 0.62 21.15
N ASP A 363 18.92 0.57 19.84
CA ASP A 363 18.23 -0.39 18.97
C ASP A 363 18.95 -1.74 18.91
N ASP A 364 20.26 -1.74 19.26
CA ASP A 364 21.06 -2.93 19.54
C ASP A 364 21.76 -2.74 20.89
N TYR A 365 21.89 -3.79 21.68
CA TYR A 365 22.48 -3.76 23.01
C TYR A 365 23.41 -4.95 23.26
N THR A 366 24.61 -4.68 23.68
CA THR A 366 25.54 -5.70 24.17
C THR A 366 25.69 -5.56 25.67
N TYR A 367 25.31 -6.60 26.42
CA TYR A 367 25.46 -6.61 27.87
C TYR A 367 26.90 -6.57 28.26
N THR A 368 27.27 -5.63 29.15
CA THR A 368 28.59 -5.51 29.76
C THR A 368 28.50 -5.78 31.27
N ALA A 369 29.61 -6.17 31.87
CA ALA A 369 29.64 -6.53 33.30
C ALA A 369 29.37 -5.34 34.25
N ASP A 370 29.38 -4.11 33.72
CA ASP A 370 29.07 -2.89 34.46
C ASP A 370 27.57 -2.58 34.53
N ASP A 371 26.76 -3.27 33.76
CA ASP A 371 25.31 -3.11 33.75
C ASP A 371 24.65 -3.94 34.87
N THR A 372 23.59 -3.39 35.45
CA THR A 372 22.88 -4.06 36.53
C THR A 372 21.72 -4.88 36.01
N VAL A 373 21.76 -6.20 36.18
CA VAL A 373 20.64 -7.09 35.91
C VAL A 373 19.65 -7.05 37.07
N VAL A 374 18.40 -6.66 36.82
CA VAL A 374 17.37 -6.56 37.86
C VAL A 374 16.68 -7.90 38.07
N GLU A 375 16.50 -8.68 36.99
CA GLU A 375 15.82 -10.00 37.01
C GLU A 375 16.29 -10.86 35.82
N GLY A 376 16.56 -12.13 36.08
CA GLY A 376 16.95 -13.14 35.10
C GLY A 376 18.46 -13.19 34.82
N ASP A 377 18.84 -14.05 33.85
CA ASP A 377 20.23 -14.27 33.45
C ASP A 377 20.50 -13.62 32.08
N VAL A 378 21.60 -12.88 31.97
CA VAL A 378 22.03 -12.23 30.72
C VAL A 378 23.45 -12.68 30.36
N GLU A 379 23.69 -13.03 29.11
CA GLU A 379 25.00 -13.50 28.66
C GLU A 379 25.91 -12.31 28.34
N VAL A 380 27.09 -12.26 29.02
CA VAL A 380 28.12 -11.23 28.81
C VAL A 380 28.64 -11.27 27.37
N GLY A 381 28.62 -10.12 26.68
CA GLY A 381 29.09 -10.00 25.30
C GLY A 381 28.12 -10.46 24.24
N LYS A 382 26.91 -10.87 24.61
CA LYS A 382 25.85 -11.18 23.64
C LYS A 382 25.23 -9.90 23.10
N LEU A 383 25.11 -9.83 21.77
CA LEU A 383 24.38 -8.77 21.08
C LEU A 383 22.88 -9.09 21.08
N TYR A 384 22.07 -8.18 21.60
CA TYR A 384 20.61 -8.22 21.54
C TYR A 384 20.13 -7.22 20.48
N THR A 385 19.35 -7.69 19.52
CA THR A 385 18.86 -6.89 18.39
C THR A 385 17.37 -6.55 18.56
N GLY A 386 16.82 -5.76 17.68
CA GLY A 386 15.41 -5.34 17.70
C GLY A 386 14.39 -6.48 17.90
N GLY A 387 14.72 -7.72 17.49
CA GLY A 387 13.87 -8.91 17.67
C GLY A 387 13.87 -9.45 19.11
N ASP A 388 14.93 -9.18 19.88
CA ASP A 388 15.13 -9.69 21.23
C ASP A 388 14.50 -8.77 22.30
N PHE A 389 14.40 -7.46 22.01
CA PHE A 389 13.84 -6.50 22.94
C PHE A 389 12.39 -6.80 23.28
N ASN A 390 12.06 -6.72 24.55
CA ASN A 390 10.74 -7.00 25.13
C ASN A 390 10.22 -8.44 24.90
N ARG A 391 11.13 -9.35 24.49
CA ARG A 391 10.91 -10.80 24.42
C ARG A 391 11.94 -11.59 25.23
N VAL A 392 13.23 -11.28 25.02
CA VAL A 392 14.37 -11.92 25.67
C VAL A 392 14.99 -10.96 26.69
N ILE A 393 15.14 -9.70 26.33
CA ILE A 393 15.67 -8.63 27.20
C ILE A 393 14.71 -7.46 27.29
N VAL A 394 14.60 -6.86 28.48
CA VAL A 394 13.75 -5.66 28.72
C VAL A 394 14.63 -4.55 29.30
N ILE A 395 14.67 -3.41 28.61
CA ILE A 395 15.35 -2.19 29.08
C ILE A 395 14.28 -1.11 29.23
N ARG A 396 13.86 -0.83 30.47
CA ARG A 396 12.77 0.10 30.76
C ARG A 396 13.10 1.53 30.32
N GLU A 397 14.34 1.96 30.49
CA GLU A 397 14.82 3.30 30.12
C GLU A 397 14.68 3.55 28.61
N ARG A 398 14.93 2.54 27.79
CA ARG A 398 14.70 2.59 26.35
C ARG A 398 13.24 2.85 26.02
N GLU A 399 12.34 2.15 26.65
CA GLU A 399 10.90 2.31 26.41
C GLU A 399 10.39 3.66 26.96
N VAL A 400 10.90 4.14 28.10
CA VAL A 400 10.61 5.48 28.63
C VAL A 400 11.01 6.54 27.62
N TYR A 401 12.24 6.47 27.08
CA TYR A 401 12.74 7.42 26.10
C TYR A 401 11.91 7.41 24.81
N ARG A 402 11.56 6.22 24.29
CA ARG A 402 10.69 6.08 23.11
C ARG A 402 9.31 6.71 23.33
N ILE A 403 8.74 6.53 24.53
CA ILE A 403 7.45 7.14 24.87
C ILE A 403 7.57 8.66 24.98
N GLU A 404 8.65 9.19 25.54
CA GLU A 404 8.88 10.64 25.60
C GLU A 404 8.96 11.25 24.19
N LEU A 405 9.71 10.62 23.28
CA LEU A 405 9.76 11.01 21.86
C LEU A 405 8.39 10.98 21.22
N LEU A 406 7.61 9.91 21.46
CA LEU A 406 6.27 9.76 20.92
C LEU A 406 5.33 10.85 21.43
N MET A 407 5.27 11.02 22.77
CA MET A 407 4.37 11.98 23.42
C MET A 407 4.66 13.43 23.05
N ALA A 408 5.90 13.76 22.72
CA ALA A 408 6.29 15.08 22.20
C ALA A 408 5.77 15.34 20.77
N GLN A 409 5.40 14.30 20.03
CA GLN A 409 5.00 14.39 18.62
C GLN A 409 3.52 14.20 18.37
N ILE A 410 2.81 13.51 19.26
CA ILE A 410 1.37 13.26 19.11
C ILE A 410 0.54 14.33 19.84
N ASN A 411 -0.62 14.65 19.28
CA ASN A 411 -1.61 15.43 19.99
C ASN A 411 -2.26 14.56 21.09
N PRO A 412 -2.24 14.97 22.37
CA PRO A 412 -2.75 14.14 23.48
C PRO A 412 -4.25 13.84 23.41
N ASN A 413 -5.00 14.51 22.54
CA ASN A 413 -6.45 14.27 22.34
C ASN A 413 -6.75 13.37 21.13
N GLU A 414 -5.72 12.94 20.38
CA GLU A 414 -5.88 12.11 19.20
C GLU A 414 -5.77 10.61 19.51
N LYS A 415 -6.70 9.84 18.98
CA LYS A 415 -6.69 8.38 19.17
C LYS A 415 -5.45 7.73 18.56
N ALA A 416 -4.79 6.88 19.37
CA ALA A 416 -3.60 6.14 18.99
C ALA A 416 -3.71 4.65 19.31
N ILE A 417 -3.08 3.81 18.47
CA ILE A 417 -2.88 2.38 18.77
C ILE A 417 -1.38 2.09 18.75
N ILE A 418 -0.88 1.47 19.81
CA ILE A 418 0.53 1.10 19.98
C ILE A 418 0.68 -0.43 19.93
N PHE A 419 1.41 -0.91 18.95
CA PHE A 419 1.70 -2.33 18.76
C PHE A 419 2.99 -2.73 19.48
N CYS A 420 2.88 -3.57 20.50
CA CYS A 420 3.94 -4.00 21.40
C CYS A 420 4.36 -5.46 21.13
N ALA A 421 5.58 -5.85 21.55
CA ALA A 421 6.15 -7.17 21.29
C ALA A 421 5.40 -8.30 22.03
N THR A 422 5.06 -8.05 23.29
CA THR A 422 4.39 -8.99 24.20
C THR A 422 3.26 -8.32 24.97
N GLN A 423 2.46 -9.08 25.68
CA GLN A 423 1.44 -8.56 26.58
C GLN A 423 2.06 -7.79 27.76
N ALA A 424 3.20 -8.27 28.29
CA ALA A 424 3.96 -7.58 29.33
C ALA A 424 4.52 -6.24 28.82
N HIS A 425 5.06 -6.21 27.60
CA HIS A 425 5.48 -4.97 26.96
C HIS A 425 4.32 -3.98 26.81
N ALA A 426 3.14 -4.45 26.38
CA ALA A 426 1.95 -3.59 26.26
C ALA A 426 1.51 -3.01 27.61
N LEU A 427 1.65 -3.79 28.71
CA LEU A 427 1.40 -3.34 30.07
C LEU A 427 2.38 -2.24 30.48
N MET A 428 3.67 -2.47 30.31
CA MET A 428 4.73 -1.52 30.61
C MET A 428 4.55 -0.19 29.86
N ILE A 429 4.28 -0.22 28.56
CA ILE A 429 4.02 0.97 27.74
C ILE A 429 2.81 1.74 28.25
N ARG A 430 1.69 1.03 28.58
CA ARG A 430 0.50 1.65 29.17
C ARG A 430 0.87 2.40 30.47
N ASP A 431 1.65 1.78 31.33
CA ASP A 431 2.01 2.35 32.64
C ASP A 431 2.93 3.57 32.47
N ILE A 432 3.93 3.50 31.59
CA ILE A 432 4.80 4.64 31.27
C ILE A 432 3.96 5.83 30.72
N ILE A 433 3.02 5.58 29.80
CA ILE A 433 2.19 6.64 29.25
C ILE A 433 1.30 7.25 30.35
N ASN A 434 0.67 6.42 31.20
CA ASN A 434 -0.16 6.90 32.28
C ASN A 434 0.61 7.63 33.38
N GLU A 435 1.89 7.34 33.55
CA GLU A 435 2.80 8.07 34.44
C GLU A 435 3.18 9.45 33.85
N LYS A 436 3.42 9.52 32.53
CA LYS A 436 3.90 10.72 31.82
C LYS A 436 2.77 11.63 31.27
N LYS A 437 1.54 11.16 31.20
CA LYS A 437 0.42 11.91 30.63
C LYS A 437 0.08 13.19 31.38
N THR A 438 -0.40 14.18 30.66
CA THR A 438 -0.97 15.40 31.22
C THR A 438 -2.48 15.26 31.55
N ASN A 439 -3.16 14.30 30.93
CA ASN A 439 -4.56 14.01 31.15
C ASN A 439 -4.79 13.32 32.48
N THR A 440 -5.77 13.78 33.27
CA THR A 440 -6.04 13.26 34.63
C THR A 440 -6.84 11.96 34.65
N ASN A 441 -7.42 11.52 33.52
CA ASN A 441 -8.23 10.32 33.47
C ASN A 441 -7.37 9.06 33.58
N SER A 442 -7.73 8.14 34.48
CA SER A 442 -7.00 6.89 34.71
C SER A 442 -7.08 5.90 33.53
N THR A 443 -8.11 6.00 32.70
CA THR A 443 -8.32 5.17 31.51
C THR A 443 -7.90 5.87 30.20
N TYR A 444 -7.05 6.91 30.30
CA TYR A 444 -6.50 7.60 29.13
C TYR A 444 -5.75 6.65 28.20
N CYS A 445 -4.84 5.86 28.76
CA CYS A 445 -4.17 4.76 28.06
C CYS A 445 -4.56 3.44 28.71
N VAL A 446 -5.09 2.50 27.92
CA VAL A 446 -5.49 1.17 28.38
C VAL A 446 -4.86 0.08 27.55
N ARG A 447 -4.63 -1.08 28.19
CA ARG A 447 -4.16 -2.28 27.50
C ARG A 447 -5.35 -3.09 26.98
N VAL A 448 -5.25 -3.58 25.75
CA VAL A 448 -6.23 -4.47 25.14
C VAL A 448 -5.53 -5.68 24.52
N THR A 449 -5.40 -6.71 25.32
CA THR A 449 -4.80 -8.01 24.92
C THR A 449 -5.76 -9.16 25.25
N ALA A 450 -5.32 -10.39 25.14
CA ALA A 450 -6.16 -11.53 25.48
C ALA A 450 -6.46 -11.61 27.00
N ASP A 451 -5.55 -11.12 27.83
CA ASP A 451 -5.62 -11.22 29.29
C ASP A 451 -6.73 -10.37 29.92
N GLU A 452 -7.11 -9.25 29.28
CA GLU A 452 -8.14 -8.36 29.80
C GLU A 452 -9.57 -8.92 29.66
N GLY A 453 -9.77 -9.96 28.86
CA GLY A 453 -11.09 -10.60 28.67
C GLY A 453 -12.17 -9.58 28.30
N SER A 454 -13.31 -9.64 29.00
CA SER A 454 -14.48 -8.77 28.75
C SER A 454 -14.21 -7.28 29.02
N ILE A 455 -13.32 -6.95 29.94
CA ILE A 455 -12.95 -5.53 30.24
C ILE A 455 -12.19 -4.95 29.04
N GLY A 456 -11.26 -5.71 28.46
CA GLY A 456 -10.54 -5.31 27.25
C GLY A 456 -11.48 -5.13 26.05
N ASP A 457 -12.48 -5.98 25.93
CA ASP A 457 -13.49 -5.85 24.88
C ASP A 457 -14.37 -4.59 25.08
N GLN A 458 -14.71 -4.25 26.35
CA GLN A 458 -15.42 -3.00 26.63
C GLN A 458 -14.56 -1.77 26.32
N TYR A 459 -13.26 -1.75 26.68
CA TYR A 459 -12.35 -0.66 26.31
C TYR A 459 -12.24 -0.52 24.79
N LEU A 460 -12.23 -1.63 24.05
CA LEU A 460 -12.22 -1.60 22.60
C LEU A 460 -13.51 -0.99 22.04
N LEU A 461 -14.67 -1.35 22.58
CA LEU A 461 -15.96 -0.76 22.18
C LEU A 461 -16.00 0.75 22.46
N ASP A 462 -15.54 1.18 23.64
CA ASP A 462 -15.46 2.60 23.99
C ASP A 462 -14.47 3.36 23.09
N PHE A 463 -13.36 2.76 22.73
CA PHE A 463 -12.40 3.35 21.81
C PHE A 463 -12.95 3.47 20.37
N GLN A 464 -13.76 2.51 19.92
CA GLN A 464 -14.40 2.54 18.62
C GLN A 464 -15.56 3.53 18.52
N ASP A 465 -16.15 3.89 19.65
CA ASP A 465 -17.16 4.94 19.72
C ASP A 465 -16.54 6.30 19.38
N ASN A 466 -17.05 6.92 18.32
CA ASN A 466 -16.53 8.20 17.84
C ASN A 466 -16.90 9.38 18.73
N GLU A 467 -17.94 9.26 19.55
CA GLU A 467 -18.38 10.29 20.50
C GLU A 467 -17.55 10.28 21.79
N LYS A 468 -16.81 9.19 22.05
CA LYS A 468 -15.95 9.04 23.22
C LYS A 468 -14.51 9.40 22.88
N THR A 469 -13.92 10.26 23.71
CA THR A 469 -12.48 10.62 23.62
C THR A 469 -11.60 9.70 24.47
N ILE A 470 -12.17 9.02 25.45
CA ILE A 470 -11.50 8.09 26.36
C ILE A 470 -12.05 6.67 26.14
N PRO A 471 -11.19 5.65 26.03
CA PRO A 471 -9.72 5.70 26.00
C PRO A 471 -9.19 6.42 24.77
N THR A 472 -8.08 7.18 24.96
CA THR A 472 -7.41 7.88 23.86
C THR A 472 -6.32 7.00 23.22
N ILE A 473 -5.60 6.23 24.04
CA ILE A 473 -4.51 5.37 23.59
C ILE A 473 -4.81 3.92 23.95
N LEU A 474 -4.67 3.01 22.98
CA LEU A 474 -4.67 1.56 23.21
C LEU A 474 -3.27 0.99 23.04
N THR A 475 -2.80 0.19 24.01
CA THR A 475 -1.62 -0.67 23.83
C THR A 475 -2.06 -2.11 23.60
N THR A 476 -1.41 -2.79 22.66
CA THR A 476 -1.75 -4.17 22.30
C THR A 476 -0.53 -4.95 21.83
N SER A 477 -0.60 -6.28 21.89
CA SER A 477 0.39 -7.13 21.25
C SER A 477 -0.07 -7.56 19.85
N GLN A 478 -0.93 -8.58 19.75
CA GLN A 478 -1.43 -9.11 18.47
C GLN A 478 -2.94 -8.95 18.29
N LYS A 479 -3.70 -8.73 19.39
CA LYS A 479 -5.17 -8.77 19.37
C LYS A 479 -5.79 -7.76 18.40
N LEU A 480 -5.22 -6.55 18.28
CA LEU A 480 -5.79 -5.44 17.50
C LEU A 480 -5.21 -5.30 16.08
N SER A 481 -4.35 -6.20 15.64
CA SER A 481 -3.91 -6.20 14.22
C SER A 481 -5.10 -6.42 13.26
N THR A 482 -6.18 -7.07 13.73
CA THR A 482 -7.44 -7.24 13.00
C THR A 482 -8.64 -6.91 13.89
N GLY A 483 -9.79 -6.57 13.29
CA GLY A 483 -11.06 -6.42 14.01
C GLY A 483 -11.34 -5.05 14.65
N VAL A 484 -10.44 -4.09 14.62
CA VAL A 484 -10.69 -2.72 15.12
C VAL A 484 -11.37 -1.88 14.06
N ASP A 485 -12.51 -1.29 14.38
CA ASP A 485 -13.27 -0.37 13.51
C ASP A 485 -13.40 1.03 14.13
N ALA A 486 -12.30 1.62 14.54
CA ALA A 486 -12.28 3.00 15.00
C ALA A 486 -11.89 3.92 13.83
N ARG A 487 -12.81 4.79 13.41
CA ARG A 487 -12.57 5.69 12.26
C ARG A 487 -11.59 6.82 12.57
N ASN A 488 -11.60 7.31 13.81
CA ASN A 488 -10.78 8.45 14.26
C ASN A 488 -9.39 8.05 14.79
N ILE A 489 -8.80 6.94 14.32
CA ILE A 489 -7.39 6.65 14.63
C ILE A 489 -6.51 7.58 13.83
N ARG A 490 -5.70 8.39 14.50
CA ARG A 490 -4.77 9.35 13.88
C ARG A 490 -3.31 8.95 14.02
N ASN A 491 -2.98 8.08 14.98
CA ASN A 491 -1.62 7.65 15.24
C ASN A 491 -1.57 6.12 15.34
N ILE A 492 -0.69 5.52 14.56
CA ILE A 492 -0.35 4.09 14.61
C ILE A 492 1.12 3.99 15.00
N VAL A 493 1.43 3.32 16.10
CA VAL A 493 2.78 3.26 16.66
C VAL A 493 3.29 1.83 16.61
N LEU A 494 4.43 1.62 15.94
CA LEU A 494 5.08 0.33 15.78
C LEU A 494 6.27 0.25 16.74
N MET A 495 6.13 -0.49 17.84
CA MET A 495 7.17 -0.71 18.86
C MET A 495 7.66 -2.17 18.90
N ARG A 496 7.26 -2.98 17.96
CA ARG A 496 7.73 -4.36 17.78
C ARG A 496 8.08 -4.64 16.34
N PRO A 497 9.05 -5.51 16.08
CA PRO A 497 9.31 -5.99 14.73
C PRO A 497 8.04 -6.54 14.08
N ILE A 498 7.85 -6.18 12.82
CA ILE A 498 6.79 -6.72 11.96
C ILE A 498 7.42 -7.81 11.10
N ASN A 499 6.82 -8.99 11.05
CA ASN A 499 7.43 -10.16 10.42
C ASN A 499 6.88 -10.47 9.03
N SER A 500 5.81 -9.77 8.60
CA SER A 500 5.25 -10.00 7.26
C SER A 500 4.60 -8.73 6.70
N ILE A 501 4.59 -8.64 5.37
CA ILE A 501 3.89 -7.60 4.63
C ILE A 501 2.39 -7.61 4.92
N ILE A 502 1.81 -8.79 5.12
CA ILE A 502 0.39 -8.97 5.44
C ILE A 502 0.05 -8.26 6.74
N GLU A 503 0.84 -8.53 7.79
CA GLU A 503 0.66 -7.91 9.10
C GLU A 503 0.81 -6.39 9.02
N PHE A 504 1.83 -5.91 8.32
CA PHE A 504 2.05 -4.48 8.09
C PHE A 504 0.83 -3.81 7.45
N LYS A 505 0.32 -4.38 6.33
CA LYS A 505 -0.85 -3.84 5.62
C LYS A 505 -2.12 -3.84 6.49
N GLN A 506 -2.30 -4.84 7.34
CA GLN A 506 -3.42 -4.90 8.27
C GLN A 506 -3.34 -3.84 9.36
N ILE A 507 -2.15 -3.60 9.90
CA ILE A 507 -1.89 -2.58 10.93
C ILE A 507 -2.13 -1.18 10.36
N ILE A 508 -1.51 -0.82 9.24
CA ILE A 508 -1.70 0.52 8.64
C ILE A 508 -3.15 0.73 8.20
N GLY A 509 -3.82 -0.32 7.75
CA GLY A 509 -5.23 -0.29 7.38
C GLY A 509 -6.18 0.14 8.51
N ARG A 510 -5.73 0.17 9.78
CA ARG A 510 -6.53 0.71 10.90
C ARG A 510 -6.66 2.23 10.81
N GLY A 511 -5.64 2.92 10.28
CA GLY A 511 -5.63 4.38 10.11
C GLY A 511 -6.32 4.87 8.83
N THR A 512 -6.60 4.02 7.86
CA THR A 512 -7.06 4.46 6.52
C THR A 512 -8.51 4.93 6.44
N ARG A 513 -9.32 4.71 7.49
CA ARG A 513 -10.74 5.09 7.47
C ARG A 513 -10.93 6.60 7.49
N LEU A 514 -11.90 7.07 6.70
CA LEU A 514 -12.29 8.47 6.69
C LEU A 514 -12.99 8.85 8.00
N TYR A 515 -12.67 10.05 8.48
CA TYR A 515 -13.35 10.70 9.60
C TYR A 515 -13.27 12.22 9.42
N ASP A 516 -14.28 12.95 9.88
CA ASP A 516 -14.33 14.40 9.74
C ASP A 516 -13.14 15.07 10.45
N GLY A 517 -12.49 16.01 9.78
CA GLY A 517 -11.29 16.67 10.28
C GLY A 517 -10.05 15.78 10.37
N LYS A 518 -10.05 14.61 9.72
CA LYS A 518 -8.88 13.72 9.59
C LYS A 518 -8.32 13.78 8.18
N ASP A 519 -7.34 14.65 7.98
CA ASP A 519 -6.68 14.82 6.68
C ASP A 519 -5.66 13.72 6.38
N PHE A 520 -5.02 13.18 7.41
CA PHE A 520 -4.05 12.09 7.35
C PHE A 520 -4.01 11.35 8.69
N PHE A 521 -3.37 10.20 8.70
CA PHE A 521 -2.90 9.57 9.93
C PHE A 521 -1.39 9.39 9.89
N THR A 522 -0.75 9.27 11.05
CA THR A 522 0.70 9.14 11.17
C THR A 522 1.08 7.74 11.63
N ILE A 523 2.03 7.14 10.93
CA ILE A 523 2.72 5.91 11.34
C ILE A 523 3.99 6.33 12.05
N HIS A 524 4.08 6.05 13.35
CA HIS A 524 5.26 6.25 14.18
C HIS A 524 6.04 4.94 14.21
N ASP A 525 7.13 4.87 13.46
CA ASP A 525 7.87 3.63 13.21
C ASP A 525 9.18 3.61 14.00
N PHE A 526 9.22 2.84 15.07
CA PHE A 526 10.39 2.61 15.93
C PHE A 526 11.17 1.33 15.57
N VAL A 527 10.78 0.64 14.50
CA VAL A 527 11.31 -0.69 14.15
C VAL A 527 11.64 -0.83 12.67
N ASN A 528 11.66 0.28 11.95
CA ASN A 528 11.92 0.38 10.51
C ASN A 528 11.03 -0.53 9.62
N ALA A 529 9.83 -0.85 10.10
CA ALA A 529 8.89 -1.71 9.38
C ALA A 529 8.42 -1.09 8.06
N SER A 530 8.26 0.23 8.02
CA SER A 530 7.86 0.96 6.81
C SER A 530 8.89 0.84 5.68
N HIS A 531 10.18 0.78 5.98
CA HIS A 531 11.22 0.55 4.97
C HIS A 531 11.12 -0.85 4.35
N ASN A 532 10.87 -1.87 5.19
CA ASN A 532 10.87 -3.26 4.76
C ASN A 532 9.61 -3.69 4.01
N PHE A 533 8.45 -3.05 4.28
CA PHE A 533 7.14 -3.52 3.84
C PHE A 533 6.30 -2.50 3.09
N HIS A 534 6.78 -1.28 2.89
CA HIS A 534 6.11 -0.30 2.05
C HIS A 534 6.19 -0.72 0.59
N ASP A 535 5.04 -0.63 -0.10
CA ASP A 535 4.88 -0.99 -1.51
C ASP A 535 4.24 0.21 -2.24
N PRO A 536 5.02 1.05 -2.93
CA PRO A 536 4.51 2.27 -3.55
C PRO A 536 3.40 2.04 -4.58
N GLU A 537 3.38 0.89 -5.25
CA GLU A 537 2.34 0.56 -6.22
C GLU A 537 1.01 0.22 -5.55
N TRP A 538 1.07 -0.43 -4.39
CA TRP A 538 -0.12 -0.79 -3.62
C TRP A 538 -0.54 0.28 -2.62
N ASP A 539 0.42 0.83 -1.85
CA ASP A 539 0.14 1.78 -0.76
C ASP A 539 0.05 3.23 -1.24
N GLY A 540 0.72 3.56 -2.33
CA GLY A 540 0.99 4.94 -2.74
C GLY A 540 2.07 5.59 -1.86
N ASP A 541 2.45 6.81 -2.22
CA ASP A 541 3.46 7.55 -1.48
C ASP A 541 2.90 8.16 -0.20
N PRO A 542 3.66 8.19 0.91
CA PRO A 542 3.30 8.94 2.11
C PRO A 542 3.15 10.43 1.78
N VAL A 543 2.27 11.12 2.50
CA VAL A 543 2.22 12.58 2.47
C VAL A 543 3.45 13.11 3.22
N ASP A 544 4.16 14.09 2.62
CA ASP A 544 5.32 14.72 3.27
C ASP A 544 4.93 15.20 4.68
N PRO A 545 5.67 14.84 5.73
CA PRO A 545 5.38 15.27 7.10
C PRO A 545 5.44 16.78 7.29
N ASP A 546 6.25 17.50 6.50
CA ASP A 546 6.36 18.95 6.51
C ASP A 546 6.21 19.52 5.10
N PRO A 547 4.98 19.77 4.62
CA PRO A 547 4.79 20.33 3.29
C PRO A 547 5.48 21.71 3.23
N LYS A 548 6.45 21.87 2.31
CA LYS A 548 7.02 23.18 2.00
C LYS A 548 5.88 24.09 1.51
N PRO A 549 5.79 25.36 1.97
CA PRO A 549 4.78 26.25 1.46
C PRO A 549 4.98 26.44 -0.05
N GLU A 550 3.89 26.27 -0.83
CA GLU A 550 3.94 26.50 -2.27
C GLU A 550 4.34 27.96 -2.54
N PRO A 551 5.25 28.23 -3.48
CA PRO A 551 5.61 29.59 -3.85
C PRO A 551 4.41 30.22 -4.58
N GLY A 552 3.64 31.07 -3.91
CA GLY A 552 2.58 31.86 -4.55
C GLY A 552 1.31 32.15 -3.77
N GLY A 553 1.14 31.65 -2.55
CA GLY A 553 0.01 31.98 -1.70
C GLY A 553 0.14 33.40 -1.10
N LYS A 554 -0.74 34.34 -1.45
CA LYS A 554 -0.83 35.65 -0.79
C LYS A 554 -1.14 35.46 0.69
N ILE A 555 -0.23 35.90 1.55
CA ILE A 555 -0.42 36.03 2.99
C ILE A 555 -1.42 37.14 3.24
N ILE A 556 -2.54 36.81 3.88
CA ILE A 556 -3.43 37.82 4.47
C ILE A 556 -2.89 38.07 5.88
N ASP A 557 -2.33 39.26 6.08
CA ASP A 557 -1.84 39.72 7.38
C ASP A 557 -2.98 39.77 8.40
N GLY A 558 -2.91 39.00 9.44
CA GLY A 558 -3.61 39.18 10.71
C GLY A 558 -2.61 39.68 11.76
N PRO A 559 -3.04 40.47 12.77
CA PRO A 559 -2.11 41.25 13.56
C PRO A 559 -1.29 40.40 14.56
N ASP A 560 0.00 40.58 14.41
CA ASP A 560 1.06 40.54 15.43
C ASP A 560 1.10 39.40 16.46
N SER A 561 1.72 38.30 16.06
CA SER A 561 2.55 37.51 16.96
C SER A 561 3.84 37.16 16.21
N GLY A 562 4.93 37.73 16.67
CA GLY A 562 6.25 37.61 16.08
C GLY A 562 6.67 36.15 15.87
N PRO A 563 7.55 35.87 14.89
CA PRO A 563 7.97 34.51 14.57
C PRO A 563 8.71 33.92 15.75
N ILE A 564 8.14 32.89 16.36
CA ILE A 564 8.91 31.96 17.18
C ILE A 564 9.65 31.09 16.17
N ASP A 565 10.91 31.40 15.92
CA ASP A 565 11.82 30.50 15.25
C ASP A 565 11.81 29.17 16.02
N PRO A 566 11.56 28.03 15.35
CA PRO A 566 11.80 26.73 15.97
C PRO A 566 13.29 26.69 16.35
N PRO A 567 13.65 26.18 17.53
CA PRO A 567 15.03 26.11 17.91
C PRO A 567 15.79 25.32 16.84
N THR A 568 16.67 25.99 16.13
CA THR A 568 17.66 25.38 15.26
C THR A 568 18.51 24.51 16.16
N VAL A 569 18.22 23.21 16.19
CA VAL A 569 19.13 22.23 16.78
C VAL A 569 20.40 22.33 15.96
N LYS A 570 21.41 23.01 16.50
CA LYS A 570 22.75 22.95 15.92
C LYS A 570 23.18 21.50 15.97
N ARG A 571 23.14 20.84 14.78
CA ARG A 571 23.71 19.51 14.63
C ARG A 571 25.19 19.66 14.88
N GLU A 572 25.69 19.06 15.97
CA GLU A 572 27.11 19.03 16.25
C GLU A 572 27.79 18.19 15.17
N LYS A 573 28.84 18.73 14.55
CA LYS A 573 29.64 18.01 13.56
C LYS A 573 30.76 17.27 14.27
N VAL A 574 30.98 16.03 13.92
CA VAL A 574 32.12 15.22 14.32
C VAL A 574 33.22 15.34 13.26
N VAL A 575 34.43 15.76 13.68
CA VAL A 575 35.57 15.85 12.76
C VAL A 575 36.54 14.73 13.10
N ILE A 576 36.75 13.83 12.13
CA ILE A 576 37.67 12.70 12.25
C ILE A 576 38.91 12.99 11.43
N LYS A 577 40.11 12.93 12.06
CA LYS A 577 41.41 13.04 11.42
C LYS A 577 41.99 11.65 11.21
N LEU A 578 42.17 11.24 9.94
CA LEU A 578 42.71 9.94 9.59
C LEU A 578 44.25 9.98 9.47
N ALA A 579 44.87 8.82 9.21
CA ALA A 579 46.31 8.65 9.14
C ALA A 579 47.00 9.48 8.04
N ASP A 580 46.24 9.87 6.98
CA ASP A 580 46.72 10.76 5.92
C ASP A 580 46.80 12.24 6.32
N GLY A 581 46.47 12.57 7.59
CA GLY A 581 46.49 13.92 8.16
C GLY A 581 45.33 14.81 7.74
N LYS A 582 44.38 14.35 6.89
CA LYS A 582 43.22 15.11 6.44
C LYS A 582 42.02 14.94 7.38
N ASN A 583 41.27 16.04 7.56
CA ASN A 583 40.03 16.03 8.34
C ASN A 583 38.85 15.64 7.44
N ARG A 584 37.92 14.86 8.04
CA ARG A 584 36.62 14.52 7.45
C ARG A 584 35.55 14.93 8.43
N GLU A 585 34.53 15.68 7.94
CA GLU A 585 33.41 16.15 8.72
C GLU A 585 32.22 15.25 8.51
N PHE A 586 31.64 14.77 9.61
CA PHE A 586 30.40 13.97 9.64
C PHE A 586 29.35 14.72 10.44
N GLN A 587 28.09 14.59 10.09
CA GLN A 587 27.02 15.09 10.93
C GLN A 587 26.93 14.24 12.20
N HIS A 588 26.80 14.89 13.34
CA HIS A 588 26.50 14.18 14.58
C HIS A 588 25.07 13.67 14.52
N MET A 589 24.90 12.43 14.09
CA MET A 589 23.68 11.68 14.36
C MET A 589 23.87 10.95 15.68
N THR A 590 22.96 11.20 16.60
CA THR A 590 22.85 10.42 17.82
C THR A 590 22.60 8.97 17.42
N SER A 591 23.69 8.19 17.39
CA SER A 591 23.80 6.73 17.37
C SER A 591 23.43 5.95 16.11
N LYS A 592 24.41 5.77 15.25
CA LYS A 592 24.61 4.48 14.58
C LYS A 592 25.81 3.80 15.24
N MET A 593 25.67 2.55 15.68
CA MET A 593 26.79 1.70 16.05
C MET A 593 27.23 0.93 14.81
N PHE A 594 28.53 0.90 14.58
CA PHE A 594 29.17 0.10 13.54
C PHE A 594 29.80 -1.14 14.21
N TYR A 595 30.00 -2.19 13.43
CA TYR A 595 30.55 -3.43 13.95
C TYR A 595 31.82 -3.84 13.21
N SER A 596 32.77 -4.46 13.91
CA SER A 596 33.91 -5.11 13.28
C SER A 596 33.49 -6.44 12.63
N VAL A 597 34.34 -7.01 11.78
CA VAL A 597 34.17 -8.34 11.17
C VAL A 597 33.88 -9.43 12.22
N ASP A 598 34.42 -9.26 13.45
CA ASP A 598 34.21 -10.17 14.57
C ASP A 598 32.92 -9.87 15.35
N GLY A 599 32.08 -8.95 14.88
CA GLY A 599 30.81 -8.56 15.52
C GLY A 599 30.96 -7.69 16.77
N LYS A 600 32.12 -7.07 16.99
CA LYS A 600 32.32 -6.14 18.11
C LYS A 600 31.85 -4.74 17.74
N PRO A 601 31.12 -4.05 18.63
CA PRO A 601 30.68 -2.69 18.38
C PRO A 601 31.89 -1.75 18.26
N MET A 602 31.82 -0.85 17.28
CA MET A 602 32.83 0.16 16.99
C MET A 602 32.19 1.55 17.03
N SER A 603 32.91 2.52 17.48
CA SER A 603 32.54 3.93 17.31
C SER A 603 32.64 4.32 15.83
N LEU A 604 31.90 5.37 15.39
CA LEU A 604 32.04 5.93 14.04
C LEU A 604 33.52 6.19 13.68
N THR A 605 34.29 6.72 14.61
CA THR A 605 35.71 7.00 14.39
C THR A 605 36.52 5.73 14.10
N GLU A 606 36.29 4.67 14.88
CA GLU A 606 36.96 3.38 14.69
C GLU A 606 36.55 2.72 13.40
N PHE A 607 35.26 2.78 13.06
CA PHE A 607 34.73 2.22 11.81
C PHE A 607 35.31 2.93 10.60
N ILE A 608 35.29 4.27 10.57
CA ILE A 608 35.89 5.07 9.49
C ILE A 608 37.39 4.83 9.36
N GLN A 609 38.10 4.72 10.49
CA GLN A 609 39.53 4.40 10.49
C GLN A 609 39.78 2.99 9.92
N SER A 610 38.96 2.02 10.28
CA SER A 610 39.02 0.64 9.78
C SER A 610 38.73 0.59 8.28
N LEU A 611 37.69 1.27 7.82
CA LEU A 611 37.35 1.38 6.41
C LEU A 611 38.50 2.06 5.62
N PHE A 612 39.04 3.15 6.15
CA PHE A 612 40.18 3.83 5.53
C PHE A 612 41.39 2.88 5.39
N ASN A 613 41.76 2.15 6.43
CA ASN A 613 42.85 1.20 6.40
C ASN A 613 42.62 0.07 5.40
N THR A 614 41.37 -0.42 5.28
CA THR A 614 41.00 -1.44 4.30
C THR A 614 41.11 -0.89 2.88
N LEU A 615 40.68 0.33 2.62
CA LEU A 615 40.81 0.99 1.32
C LEU A 615 42.28 1.34 0.97
N GLU A 616 43.23 1.28 1.93
CA GLU A 616 44.67 1.40 1.70
C GLU A 616 45.30 0.11 1.13
N MET A 617 44.60 -1.03 1.17
CA MET A 617 45.13 -2.30 0.68
C MET A 617 45.27 -2.29 -0.85
N PRO A 618 46.48 -2.54 -1.42
CA PRO A 618 46.70 -2.49 -2.85
C PRO A 618 45.94 -3.56 -3.65
N GLU A 619 45.46 -4.58 -2.97
CA GLU A 619 44.68 -5.68 -3.54
C GLU A 619 43.27 -5.21 -3.98
N LEU A 620 42.75 -4.16 -3.36
CA LEU A 620 41.44 -3.59 -3.73
C LEU A 620 41.59 -2.66 -4.94
N PHE A 621 42.44 -1.67 -4.83
CA PHE A 621 42.83 -0.74 -5.91
C PHE A 621 44.02 0.11 -5.46
N LYS A 622 44.78 0.62 -6.43
CA LYS A 622 46.04 1.34 -6.15
C LYS A 622 45.88 2.85 -6.07
N ASN A 623 44.91 3.39 -6.78
CA ASN A 623 44.67 4.84 -6.87
C ASN A 623 43.23 5.15 -7.24
N GLU A 624 42.90 6.44 -7.24
CA GLU A 624 41.54 6.96 -7.54
C GLU A 624 41.07 6.59 -8.95
N ASP A 625 41.97 6.58 -9.97
CA ASP A 625 41.60 6.23 -11.35
C ASP A 625 41.25 4.75 -11.49
N GLU A 626 41.96 3.87 -10.75
CA GLU A 626 41.67 2.45 -10.72
C GLU A 626 40.35 2.17 -9.99
N LEU A 627 40.08 2.86 -8.85
CA LEU A 627 38.80 2.76 -8.18
C LEU A 627 37.64 3.15 -9.10
N ARG A 628 37.76 4.25 -9.86
CA ARG A 628 36.75 4.65 -10.86
C ARG A 628 36.59 3.60 -11.96
N ALA A 629 37.66 3.07 -12.47
CA ALA A 629 37.62 2.04 -13.52
C ALA A 629 36.91 0.76 -13.04
N ILE A 630 37.16 0.34 -11.79
CA ILE A 630 36.53 -0.81 -11.16
C ILE A 630 35.03 -0.51 -10.95
N TRP A 631 34.68 0.68 -10.43
CA TRP A 631 33.30 1.03 -10.11
C TRP A 631 32.42 1.24 -11.35
N ALA A 632 32.99 1.77 -12.43
CA ALA A 632 32.27 2.06 -13.67
C ALA A 632 31.79 0.80 -14.42
N VAL A 633 32.29 -0.38 -14.07
CA VAL A 633 31.88 -1.65 -14.71
C VAL A 633 31.11 -2.50 -13.71
N PRO A 634 29.88 -2.94 -14.04
CA PRO A 634 29.00 -3.66 -13.10
C PRO A 634 29.63 -4.91 -12.48
N SER A 635 30.36 -5.71 -13.25
CA SER A 635 30.97 -6.95 -12.76
C SER A 635 32.10 -6.70 -11.75
N THR A 636 32.97 -5.75 -12.03
CA THR A 636 34.11 -5.40 -11.14
C THR A 636 33.63 -4.61 -9.92
N ARG A 637 32.63 -3.76 -10.07
CA ARG A 637 31.95 -3.09 -8.95
C ARG A 637 31.37 -4.10 -7.96
N ARG A 638 30.66 -5.11 -8.46
CA ARG A 638 30.09 -6.17 -7.62
C ARG A 638 31.16 -6.95 -6.86
N GLU A 639 32.29 -7.21 -7.51
CA GLU A 639 33.39 -7.91 -6.87
C GLU A 639 34.05 -7.06 -5.77
N LEU A 640 34.24 -5.76 -6.03
CA LEU A 640 34.73 -4.82 -5.00
C LEU A 640 33.79 -4.75 -3.79
N LEU A 641 32.47 -4.65 -4.03
CA LEU A 641 31.49 -4.63 -2.93
C LEU A 641 31.49 -5.92 -2.12
N LYS A 642 31.65 -7.09 -2.74
CA LYS A 642 31.80 -8.37 -2.03
C LYS A 642 33.08 -8.44 -1.20
N GLN A 643 34.19 -7.89 -1.70
CA GLN A 643 35.44 -7.83 -0.96
C GLN A 643 35.33 -6.91 0.27
N LEU A 644 34.63 -5.77 0.11
CA LEU A 644 34.34 -4.86 1.23
C LEU A 644 33.41 -5.52 2.25
N GLU A 645 32.36 -6.20 1.82
CA GLU A 645 31.46 -6.96 2.71
C GLU A 645 32.22 -8.05 3.47
N ALA A 646 33.11 -8.80 2.81
CA ALA A 646 33.96 -9.80 3.45
C ALA A 646 34.96 -9.19 4.45
N ALA A 647 35.31 -7.91 4.28
CA ALA A 647 36.13 -7.13 5.23
C ALA A 647 35.31 -6.44 6.33
N GLY A 648 33.96 -6.66 6.39
CA GLY A 648 33.06 -6.13 7.41
C GLY A 648 32.43 -4.78 7.06
N PHE A 649 32.36 -4.42 5.76
CA PHE A 649 31.75 -3.18 5.27
C PHE A 649 30.64 -3.52 4.29
N ALA A 650 29.48 -3.92 4.81
CA ALA A 650 28.31 -4.24 4.01
C ALA A 650 27.70 -2.96 3.40
N ALA A 651 26.85 -3.12 2.40
CA ALA A 651 26.28 -2.00 1.65
C ALA A 651 25.45 -1.06 2.53
N ASP A 652 24.68 -1.60 3.48
CA ASP A 652 23.86 -0.84 4.44
C ASP A 652 24.68 -0.01 5.42
N GLU A 653 25.87 -0.49 5.79
CA GLU A 653 26.81 0.28 6.61
C GLU A 653 27.44 1.43 5.81
N LEU A 654 27.77 1.20 4.55
CA LEU A 654 28.25 2.24 3.63
C LEU A 654 27.15 3.29 3.35
N GLU A 655 25.90 2.87 3.17
CA GLU A 655 24.74 3.75 3.06
C GLU A 655 24.55 4.59 4.32
N SER A 656 24.85 4.01 5.47
CA SER A 656 24.84 4.73 6.74
C SER A 656 25.87 5.86 6.79
N ILE A 657 27.06 5.64 6.24
CA ILE A 657 28.06 6.71 6.11
C ILE A 657 27.61 7.75 5.08
N GLN A 658 26.98 7.32 4.00
CA GLN A 658 26.44 8.19 2.94
C GLN A 658 25.48 9.23 3.52
N GLU A 659 24.59 8.82 4.44
CA GLU A 659 23.70 9.74 5.16
C GLU A 659 24.49 10.70 6.07
N LEU A 660 25.54 10.22 6.74
CA LEU A 660 26.36 11.03 7.66
C LEU A 660 27.21 12.12 6.97
N ILE A 661 27.42 11.98 5.66
CA ILE A 661 28.18 12.95 4.87
C ILE A 661 27.29 13.79 3.94
N ASP A 662 25.97 13.81 4.16
CA ASP A 662 24.97 14.50 3.32
C ASP A 662 25.01 14.06 1.84
N ALA A 663 25.22 12.78 1.59
CA ALA A 663 25.41 12.22 0.27
C ALA A 663 24.29 11.26 -0.18
N GLU A 664 23.07 11.36 0.38
CA GLU A 664 21.94 10.47 0.06
C GLU A 664 21.58 10.50 -1.44
N ASN A 665 21.82 11.64 -2.09
CA ASN A 665 21.61 11.85 -3.53
C ASN A 665 22.85 11.51 -4.39
N SER A 666 23.84 10.82 -3.82
CA SER A 666 25.08 10.38 -4.49
C SER A 666 25.11 8.85 -4.56
N ASP A 667 26.24 8.27 -4.97
CA ASP A 667 26.44 6.81 -4.99
C ASP A 667 27.35 6.37 -3.81
N LEU A 668 27.34 5.07 -3.46
CA LEU A 668 28.29 4.50 -2.49
C LEU A 668 29.75 4.73 -2.90
N PHE A 669 30.00 4.92 -4.18
CA PHE A 669 31.29 5.36 -4.71
C PHE A 669 31.81 6.63 -4.03
N ASP A 670 30.91 7.59 -3.81
CA ASP A 670 31.23 8.87 -3.17
C ASP A 670 31.64 8.70 -1.69
N VAL A 671 31.09 7.67 -1.03
CA VAL A 671 31.51 7.29 0.34
C VAL A 671 32.95 6.82 0.34
N LEU A 672 33.32 5.95 -0.62
CA LEU A 672 34.68 5.43 -0.73
C LEU A 672 35.66 6.54 -1.08
N GLU A 673 35.32 7.42 -2.05
CA GLU A 673 36.14 8.60 -2.39
C GLU A 673 36.28 9.58 -1.21
N PHE A 674 35.20 9.81 -0.47
CA PHE A 674 35.24 10.68 0.70
C PHE A 674 36.14 10.12 1.78
N VAL A 675 35.99 8.84 2.14
CA VAL A 675 36.80 8.22 3.20
C VAL A 675 38.25 8.13 2.76
N LYS A 676 38.53 7.67 1.55
CA LYS A 676 39.90 7.44 1.07
C LYS A 676 40.65 8.71 0.69
N TYR A 677 40.01 9.63 -0.02
CA TYR A 677 40.68 10.79 -0.62
C TYR A 677 40.22 12.14 -0.07
N ALA A 678 39.20 12.17 0.82
CA ALA A 678 38.56 13.37 1.34
C ALA A 678 37.93 14.25 0.24
N LEU A 679 37.40 13.63 -0.79
CA LEU A 679 36.69 14.30 -1.89
C LEU A 679 35.24 14.56 -1.51
N LYS A 680 34.67 15.68 -1.95
CA LYS A 680 33.26 15.98 -1.71
C LYS A 680 32.35 15.11 -2.57
N PRO A 681 31.24 14.56 -2.02
CA PRO A 681 30.29 13.78 -2.80
C PRO A 681 29.73 14.53 -4.01
N VAL A 682 29.50 13.81 -5.11
CA VAL A 682 28.89 14.34 -6.34
C VAL A 682 27.51 13.71 -6.50
N THR A 683 26.47 14.53 -6.64
CA THR A 683 25.09 14.04 -6.76
C THR A 683 24.89 13.26 -8.07
N ARG A 684 23.99 12.26 -8.04
CA ARG A 684 23.59 11.46 -9.20
C ARG A 684 23.10 12.35 -10.36
N SER A 685 22.32 13.38 -10.04
CA SER A 685 21.84 14.34 -11.05
C SER A 685 22.99 15.05 -11.75
N LYS A 686 24.03 15.48 -11.03
CA LYS A 686 25.20 16.14 -11.61
C LYS A 686 26.03 15.17 -12.46
N ARG A 687 26.23 13.93 -11.98
CA ARG A 687 26.91 12.87 -12.73
C ARG A 687 26.18 12.57 -14.05
N ALA A 688 24.86 12.40 -13.98
CA ALA A 688 24.02 12.12 -15.13
C ALA A 688 24.06 13.23 -16.18
N THR A 689 23.98 14.50 -15.74
CA THR A 689 24.05 15.67 -16.65
C THR A 689 25.37 15.73 -17.40
N VAL A 690 26.49 15.51 -16.71
CA VAL A 690 27.82 15.53 -17.32
C VAL A 690 28.01 14.34 -18.28
N SER A 691 27.64 13.14 -17.86
CA SER A 691 27.70 11.94 -18.71
C SER A 691 26.89 12.09 -19.99
N ARG A 692 25.65 12.58 -19.88
CA ARG A 692 24.79 12.86 -21.02
C ARG A 692 25.41 13.86 -22.01
N SER A 693 25.92 14.96 -21.48
CA SER A 693 26.54 16.02 -22.30
C SER A 693 27.77 15.51 -23.10
N ILE A 694 28.56 14.63 -22.50
CA ILE A 694 29.71 14.03 -23.17
C ILE A 694 29.26 13.08 -24.29
N MET A 695 28.23 12.29 -24.04
CA MET A 695 27.75 11.31 -25.01
C MET A 695 26.97 11.95 -26.18
N GLU A 696 26.31 13.08 -25.97
CA GLU A 696 25.49 13.76 -26.98
C GLU A 696 26.26 14.05 -28.28
N SER A 697 27.54 14.33 -28.20
CA SER A 697 28.36 14.67 -29.36
C SER A 697 28.80 13.46 -30.22
N GLY A 698 28.53 12.22 -29.76
CA GLY A 698 29.09 11.00 -30.40
C GLY A 698 28.10 9.92 -30.77
N ILE A 699 26.78 10.12 -30.54
CA ILE A 699 25.75 9.09 -30.73
C ILE A 699 24.55 9.60 -31.55
N GLU A 700 23.79 8.66 -32.13
CA GLU A 700 22.60 8.96 -32.93
C GLU A 700 21.40 9.38 -32.00
N SER A 701 20.43 10.13 -32.57
CA SER A 701 19.27 10.63 -31.83
C SER A 701 18.51 9.52 -31.07
N LYS A 702 18.34 8.34 -31.66
CA LYS A 702 17.68 7.19 -31.01
C LYS A 702 18.47 6.62 -29.84
N GLN A 703 19.79 6.61 -29.94
CA GLN A 703 20.68 6.21 -28.85
C GLN A 703 20.65 7.25 -27.73
N LEU A 704 20.54 8.55 -28.06
CA LEU A 704 20.40 9.61 -27.08
C LEU A 704 19.08 9.49 -26.29
N GLU A 705 17.96 9.16 -26.94
CA GLU A 705 16.67 8.88 -26.28
C GLU A 705 16.78 7.71 -25.27
N PHE A 706 17.60 6.72 -25.56
CA PHE A 706 17.88 5.63 -24.63
C PHE A 706 18.75 6.08 -23.46
N ILE A 707 19.77 6.89 -23.72
CA ILE A 707 20.59 7.48 -22.66
C ILE A 707 19.75 8.37 -21.75
N ASP A 708 18.83 9.18 -22.27
CA ASP A 708 17.92 10.01 -21.46
C ASP A 708 17.01 9.14 -20.57
N PHE A 709 16.59 7.99 -21.03
CA PHE A 709 15.87 7.01 -20.21
C PHE A 709 16.79 6.43 -19.11
N LEU A 710 18.00 6.03 -19.42
CA LEU A 710 18.96 5.53 -18.42
C LEU A 710 19.32 6.59 -17.38
N VAL A 711 19.43 7.85 -17.78
CA VAL A 711 19.64 9.01 -16.89
C VAL A 711 18.52 9.09 -15.86
N THR A 712 17.28 8.96 -16.29
CA THR A 712 16.11 8.99 -15.37
C THR A 712 16.17 7.84 -14.37
N GLN A 713 16.41 6.61 -14.83
CA GLN A 713 16.51 5.44 -13.97
C GLN A 713 17.67 5.56 -12.95
N TYR A 714 18.81 6.07 -13.40
CA TYR A 714 19.97 6.29 -12.54
C TYR A 714 19.74 7.34 -11.46
N ILE A 715 19.12 8.48 -11.80
CA ILE A 715 18.85 9.57 -10.84
C ILE A 715 17.89 9.07 -9.75
N GLU A 716 16.83 8.35 -10.13
CA GLU A 716 15.79 7.88 -9.22
C GLU A 716 16.28 6.73 -8.32
N SER A 717 16.97 5.76 -8.87
CA SER A 717 17.21 4.47 -8.20
C SER A 717 18.71 4.15 -8.01
N GLY A 718 19.61 4.97 -8.53
CA GLY A 718 21.05 4.80 -8.42
C GLY A 718 21.63 3.75 -9.39
N VAL A 719 22.92 3.48 -9.22
CA VAL A 719 23.69 2.61 -10.11
C VAL A 719 23.29 1.12 -10.06
N GLY A 720 22.59 0.71 -9.01
CA GLY A 720 22.03 -0.64 -8.88
C GLY A 720 20.99 -0.99 -9.97
N GLU A 721 20.31 0.00 -10.55
CA GLU A 721 19.42 -0.20 -11.70
C GLU A 721 20.18 -0.37 -13.02
N LEU A 722 21.47 -0.03 -13.06
CA LEU A 722 22.33 -0.16 -14.22
C LEU A 722 23.17 -1.45 -14.19
N GLU A 723 22.72 -2.47 -13.46
CA GLU A 723 23.34 -3.80 -13.50
C GLU A 723 23.13 -4.45 -14.87
N GLU A 724 24.16 -5.15 -15.36
CA GLU A 724 24.14 -5.78 -16.70
C GLU A 724 23.00 -6.80 -16.85
N SER A 725 22.64 -7.47 -15.77
CA SER A 725 21.50 -8.39 -15.71
C SER A 725 20.13 -7.72 -15.90
N LYS A 726 20.05 -6.40 -15.71
CA LYS A 726 18.84 -5.60 -15.90
C LYS A 726 18.72 -4.97 -17.28
N LEU A 727 19.75 -5.06 -18.11
CA LEU A 727 19.76 -4.42 -19.44
C LEU A 727 18.58 -4.91 -20.31
N GLU A 728 18.27 -6.20 -20.32
CA GLU A 728 17.14 -6.77 -21.05
C GLU A 728 15.81 -6.14 -20.57
N THR A 729 15.60 -6.11 -19.28
CA THR A 729 14.40 -5.49 -18.67
C THR A 729 14.29 -4.00 -18.99
N LEU A 730 15.39 -3.25 -18.94
CA LEU A 730 15.40 -1.82 -19.29
C LEU A 730 15.04 -1.58 -20.76
N LEU A 731 15.51 -2.47 -21.68
CA LEU A 731 15.16 -2.42 -23.10
C LEU A 731 13.66 -2.74 -23.31
N GLU A 732 13.11 -3.73 -22.60
CA GLU A 732 11.69 -4.07 -22.64
C GLU A 732 10.82 -2.93 -22.12
N ILE A 733 11.20 -2.29 -21.02
CA ILE A 733 10.46 -1.15 -20.46
C ILE A 733 10.40 0.02 -21.47
N LYS A 734 11.51 0.32 -22.15
CA LYS A 734 11.58 1.46 -23.08
C LYS A 734 10.97 1.16 -24.45
N TYR A 735 11.16 -0.06 -24.97
CA TYR A 735 10.82 -0.42 -26.36
C TYR A 735 9.79 -1.53 -26.49
N SER A 736 9.28 -2.05 -25.35
CA SER A 736 8.28 -3.15 -25.27
C SER A 736 8.74 -4.50 -25.87
N ASP A 737 9.93 -4.57 -26.48
CA ASP A 737 10.52 -5.77 -27.07
C ASP A 737 12.04 -5.57 -27.26
N VAL A 738 12.83 -6.55 -26.79
CA VAL A 738 14.30 -6.53 -26.86
C VAL A 738 14.80 -6.57 -28.31
N PHE A 739 14.16 -7.36 -29.18
CA PHE A 739 14.56 -7.47 -30.58
C PHE A 739 14.43 -6.12 -31.30
N ASN A 740 13.31 -5.43 -31.09
CA ASN A 740 13.08 -4.10 -31.65
C ASN A 740 14.06 -3.07 -31.09
N ALA A 741 14.35 -3.11 -29.80
CA ALA A 741 15.38 -2.27 -29.18
C ALA A 741 16.76 -2.46 -29.81
N VAL A 742 17.19 -3.69 -30.03
CA VAL A 742 18.49 -4.03 -30.67
C VAL A 742 18.53 -3.54 -32.13
N GLN A 743 17.44 -3.61 -32.87
CA GLN A 743 17.37 -3.07 -34.23
C GLN A 743 17.51 -1.54 -34.22
N ILE A 744 16.84 -0.84 -33.30
CA ILE A 744 16.84 0.63 -33.20
C ILE A 744 18.21 1.16 -32.72
N LEU A 745 18.76 0.56 -31.66
CA LEU A 745 19.96 1.09 -30.98
C LEU A 745 21.26 0.55 -31.53
N GLY A 746 21.27 -0.71 -31.95
CA GLY A 746 22.47 -1.44 -32.35
C GLY A 746 22.50 -1.83 -33.83
N GLN A 747 21.49 -1.46 -34.62
CA GLN A 747 21.36 -1.90 -36.04
C GLN A 747 21.41 -3.43 -36.16
N GLY A 748 20.77 -4.15 -35.22
CA GLY A 748 20.78 -5.61 -35.17
C GLY A 748 21.95 -6.24 -34.38
N ASP A 749 22.87 -5.45 -33.86
CA ASP A 749 24.02 -5.91 -33.10
C ASP A 749 23.86 -5.66 -31.59
N VAL A 750 23.67 -6.74 -30.82
CA VAL A 750 23.54 -6.71 -29.35
C VAL A 750 24.79 -6.14 -28.68
N ALA A 751 26.01 -6.42 -29.26
CA ALA A 751 27.24 -5.92 -28.68
C ALA A 751 27.35 -4.40 -28.72
N LYS A 752 26.75 -3.74 -29.71
CA LYS A 752 26.69 -2.28 -29.79
C LYS A 752 25.79 -1.69 -28.70
N VAL A 753 24.66 -2.32 -28.44
CA VAL A 753 23.73 -1.89 -27.38
C VAL A 753 24.37 -2.04 -26.00
N ARG A 754 24.99 -3.18 -25.74
CA ARG A 754 25.76 -3.43 -24.51
C ARG A 754 26.90 -2.44 -24.35
N LYS A 755 27.63 -2.13 -25.43
CA LYS A 755 28.70 -1.13 -25.41
C LYS A 755 28.17 0.26 -25.07
N LEU A 756 27.07 0.70 -25.68
CA LEU A 756 26.41 1.97 -25.38
C LEU A 756 26.03 2.08 -23.88
N PHE A 757 25.47 1.02 -23.33
CA PHE A 757 25.11 0.92 -21.92
C PHE A 757 26.31 0.98 -20.97
N LEU A 758 27.40 0.31 -21.30
CA LEU A 758 28.64 0.35 -20.51
C LEU A 758 29.38 1.68 -20.66
N ASP A 759 29.38 2.29 -21.86
CA ASP A 759 30.00 3.58 -22.09
C ASP A 759 29.27 4.70 -21.34
N PHE A 760 27.93 4.61 -21.19
CA PHE A 760 27.18 5.51 -20.32
C PHE A 760 27.65 5.41 -18.86
N GLN A 761 27.78 4.21 -18.33
CA GLN A 761 28.24 4.00 -16.95
C GLN A 761 29.66 4.49 -16.70
N LYS A 762 30.58 4.30 -17.66
CA LYS A 762 31.94 4.84 -17.58
C LYS A 762 31.97 6.36 -17.50
N ASN A 763 31.09 7.03 -18.24
CA ASN A 763 30.97 8.48 -18.21
C ASN A 763 30.28 9.04 -16.97
N LEU A 764 29.65 8.19 -16.15
CA LEU A 764 29.14 8.61 -14.83
C LEU A 764 30.26 8.84 -13.81
N TYR A 765 31.40 8.17 -13.93
CA TYR A 765 32.48 8.20 -12.94
C TYR A 765 33.76 8.82 -13.52
N LEU A 766 33.72 10.15 -13.69
CA LEU A 766 34.82 10.94 -14.22
C LEU A 766 35.69 11.54 -13.08
N PRO A 767 36.89 12.03 -13.38
CA PRO A 767 37.66 12.80 -12.40
C PRO A 767 36.90 14.00 -11.86
N HIS A 768 37.02 14.27 -10.58
CA HIS A 768 36.27 15.32 -9.86
C HIS A 768 36.31 16.73 -10.53
N LYS A 769 37.41 17.05 -11.19
CA LYS A 769 37.61 18.31 -11.95
C LYS A 769 36.61 18.48 -13.11
N GLU A 770 36.12 17.40 -13.70
CA GLU A 770 35.17 17.46 -14.82
C GLU A 770 33.78 17.90 -14.38
N TYR A 771 33.39 17.54 -13.15
CA TYR A 771 32.12 17.99 -12.56
C TYR A 771 32.14 19.45 -12.10
N GLN A 772 33.33 20.06 -11.93
CA GLN A 772 33.45 21.47 -11.55
C GLN A 772 33.35 22.40 -12.77
N ARG A 773 33.54 21.88 -14.01
CA ARG A 773 33.48 22.69 -15.24
C ARG A 773 32.06 22.96 -15.74
N VAL A 774 31.09 22.18 -15.26
CA VAL A 774 29.67 22.23 -15.71
C VAL A 774 28.76 22.92 -14.67
N SER A 775 29.30 23.70 -13.76
CA SER A 775 28.55 24.48 -12.76
C SER A 775 28.33 25.92 -13.19
#